data_c7e629a75292e73afdf59bd7998b2633
#
_entry.id   c7e629a75292e73afdf59bd7998b2633
#
_cell.length_a   1.000
_cell.length_b   1.000
_cell.length_c   1.000
_cell.angle_alpha   90.00
_cell.angle_beta   90.00
_cell.angle_gamma   90.00
#
_symmetry.space_group_name_H-M   'P 1'
#
loop_
_entity.id
_entity.type
_entity.pdbx_description
1 polymer ?
#
loop_
_entity_poly.entity_id
_entity_poly.type
_entity_poly.pdbx_seq_one_letter_code
_entity_poly.pdbx_strand_id
1 'polypeptide(L)'
;MNRNTATKLLRDKLDEYGLKDWSIRLIPNADGALGLCSHTDKCIILNAHHVDTHPEPEIQDTILHEIAHALVGPGHDHDATWTTKARELGCNNLTKCATISLDPRVIDALRSGATIQVEFEEHTIERNIKIEEKVYRPKYQVTRLQDKCPECGKVAVEKFAINTVDKDGNEVKLITLECFHIIKKVIPRATPYETMVSNDWKPEIKACKHDFPSKEEAREKHIPSNCCKKCGEFKLYNFQTVGARAAEVALAVQKGYGIFDDMGLGKTIQALALLRFHAKTYTPTMVVTKSAIKFQWFKAAVTWLGPEFIGQIISTSRDYLMPGLKLYIIPYDLLRRFPREKLHALGIKLVILDEVQQIKNPDSSRTQEVRKLVSANSDCKVIELSGTPWKNRGSEFFPALNLIDPVKFHSYQHYLDTWVEFYYEGAKKKMGGIRNVKKFKEYTASLIMRREYNEVMDEFPEINRMKLPVQLDDLQQSTYDDSVSEFVEWYNEYVIGGEEDSISGIEILAKMARMRHITGLAKIPATLGFLEQFIEDTDRKIVVFVHHKDVGQLLISALTNCSKESNPDWYEFAQELRNQGIKVFSYTSEHTGKPAGYQIQEDFNATKRCIMIASTLACGEGLNLQTCADTMMHERQWNPQNEDQAAPGRFRRIGQVSGVINITFPEGEGTIDEHLDYIVETKRRNFHAAMNKGEAQTWNEGAIGKELAEIIVRKHKEKFKGVKTAAKSVTAAARL
;
A
#
# COMPACT_ATOMS: atom_id res chain seq x y z
N MET A 1 -13.84 -42.00 -0.88
CA MET A 1 -15.13 -41.85 -0.16
C MET A 1 -15.90 -40.73 -0.83
N ASN A 2 -17.24 -40.72 -0.89
CA ASN A 2 -17.95 -39.54 -1.38
C ASN A 2 -18.21 -38.51 -0.26
N ARG A 3 -18.49 -37.27 -0.63
CA ARG A 3 -18.66 -36.14 0.32
C ARG A 3 -19.74 -36.39 1.39
N ASN A 4 -20.87 -37.00 1.00
CA ASN A 4 -21.96 -37.31 1.92
C ASN A 4 -21.55 -38.37 2.95
N THR A 5 -20.78 -39.38 2.52
CA THR A 5 -20.26 -40.41 3.39
C THR A 5 -19.24 -39.86 4.37
N ALA A 6 -18.34 -38.95 3.90
CA ALA A 6 -17.35 -38.31 4.78
C ALA A 6 -18.03 -37.39 5.79
N THR A 7 -19.03 -36.61 5.38
CA THR A 7 -19.82 -35.74 6.30
C THR A 7 -20.57 -36.58 7.34
N LYS A 8 -21.17 -37.70 6.93
CA LYS A 8 -21.84 -38.61 7.86
C LYS A 8 -20.86 -39.24 8.87
N LEU A 9 -19.73 -39.70 8.38
CA LEU A 9 -18.69 -40.27 9.24
C LEU A 9 -18.17 -39.27 10.27
N LEU A 10 -17.91 -38.03 9.82
CA LEU A 10 -17.48 -36.95 10.71
C LEU A 10 -18.59 -36.61 11.73
N ARG A 11 -19.88 -36.60 11.34
CA ARG A 11 -20.99 -36.40 12.26
C ARG A 11 -21.07 -37.49 13.30
N ASP A 12 -21.03 -38.77 12.86
CA ASP A 12 -21.08 -39.91 13.75
C ASP A 12 -19.93 -39.88 14.76
N LYS A 13 -18.74 -39.49 14.33
CA LYS A 13 -17.56 -39.36 15.22
C LYS A 13 -17.69 -38.17 16.18
N LEU A 14 -18.20 -37.02 15.75
CA LEU A 14 -18.46 -35.88 16.63
C LEU A 14 -19.48 -36.23 17.72
N ASP A 15 -20.51 -36.99 17.36
CA ASP A 15 -21.52 -37.47 18.32
C ASP A 15 -20.98 -38.50 19.29
N GLU A 16 -20.09 -39.43 18.81
CA GLU A 16 -19.40 -40.44 19.62
C GLU A 16 -18.53 -39.77 20.69
N TYR A 17 -17.83 -38.68 20.36
CA TYR A 17 -16.94 -37.97 21.29
C TYR A 17 -17.58 -36.81 22.04
N GLY A 18 -18.92 -36.70 22.00
CA GLY A 18 -19.67 -35.69 22.77
C GLY A 18 -19.66 -34.26 22.21
N LEU A 19 -19.20 -34.08 20.98
CA LEU A 19 -19.10 -32.80 20.29
C LEU A 19 -20.36 -32.49 19.46
N LYS A 20 -21.55 -32.73 20.04
CA LYS A 20 -22.84 -32.63 19.33
C LYS A 20 -23.19 -31.23 18.85
N ASP A 21 -22.66 -30.21 19.51
CA ASP A 21 -22.84 -28.79 19.17
C ASP A 21 -21.85 -28.28 18.12
N TRP A 22 -20.98 -29.14 17.61
CA TRP A 22 -20.04 -28.79 16.56
C TRP A 22 -20.67 -28.96 15.17
N SER A 23 -20.45 -27.97 14.32
CA SER A 23 -20.88 -27.95 12.92
C SER A 23 -19.83 -28.53 11.99
N ILE A 24 -20.25 -28.94 10.79
CA ILE A 24 -19.37 -29.50 9.74
C ILE A 24 -19.48 -28.62 8.49
N ARG A 25 -18.34 -28.30 7.90
CA ARG A 25 -18.29 -27.63 6.60
C ARG A 25 -17.34 -28.38 5.65
N LEU A 26 -17.76 -28.53 4.41
CA LEU A 26 -16.87 -28.93 3.32
C LEU A 26 -16.57 -27.70 2.47
N ILE A 27 -15.29 -27.38 2.32
CA ILE A 27 -14.86 -26.25 1.49
C ILE A 27 -14.19 -26.82 0.24
N PRO A 28 -14.69 -26.50 -0.97
CA PRO A 28 -13.99 -26.84 -2.20
C PRO A 28 -12.64 -26.11 -2.21
N ASN A 29 -11.54 -26.84 -2.36
CA ASN A 29 -10.19 -26.28 -2.40
C ASN A 29 -9.79 -25.43 -1.17
N ALA A 30 -9.72 -26.03 -0.01
CA ALA A 30 -8.94 -25.46 1.09
C ALA A 30 -7.45 -25.65 0.74
N ASP A 31 -6.85 -24.65 0.09
CA ASP A 31 -5.47 -24.71 -0.41
C ASP A 31 -4.49 -25.17 0.68
N GLY A 32 -4.07 -26.42 0.63
CA GLY A 32 -3.03 -27.00 1.45
C GLY A 32 -3.42 -27.63 2.79
N ALA A 33 -4.60 -27.38 3.34
CA ALA A 33 -5.10 -28.05 4.54
C ALA A 33 -6.08 -29.18 4.16
N LEU A 34 -5.89 -30.37 4.72
CA LEU A 34 -6.79 -31.51 4.52
C LEU A 34 -8.05 -31.38 5.39
N GLY A 35 -7.90 -30.82 6.57
CA GLY A 35 -8.95 -30.46 7.52
C GLY A 35 -8.56 -29.23 8.33
N LEU A 36 -9.50 -28.68 9.10
CA LEU A 36 -9.29 -27.58 10.02
C LEU A 36 -10.32 -27.61 11.15
N CYS A 37 -9.86 -27.44 12.38
CA CYS A 37 -10.69 -27.31 13.57
C CYS A 37 -10.80 -25.83 13.99
N SER A 38 -12.01 -25.27 13.98
CA SER A 38 -12.31 -23.94 14.50
C SER A 38 -13.02 -24.02 15.85
N HIS A 39 -12.30 -23.74 16.91
CA HIS A 39 -12.87 -23.69 18.27
C HIS A 39 -13.84 -22.53 18.46
N THR A 40 -13.57 -21.38 17.82
CA THR A 40 -14.39 -20.17 17.91
C THR A 40 -15.78 -20.39 17.32
N ASP A 41 -15.82 -21.08 16.15
CA ASP A 41 -17.08 -21.36 15.44
C ASP A 41 -17.66 -22.71 15.81
N LYS A 42 -16.99 -23.50 16.66
CA LYS A 42 -17.29 -24.90 16.94
C LYS A 42 -17.57 -25.66 15.64
N CYS A 43 -16.59 -25.67 14.76
CA CYS A 43 -16.73 -26.21 13.41
C CYS A 43 -15.50 -27.00 12.99
N ILE A 44 -15.71 -28.19 12.43
CA ILE A 44 -14.69 -28.92 11.68
C ILE A 44 -14.94 -28.70 10.19
N ILE A 45 -13.88 -28.31 9.52
CA ILE A 45 -13.87 -28.03 8.07
C ILE A 45 -13.03 -29.11 7.42
N LEU A 46 -13.60 -29.81 6.42
CA LEU A 46 -12.85 -30.74 5.57
C LEU A 46 -12.66 -30.16 4.17
N ASN A 47 -11.52 -30.43 3.59
CA ASN A 47 -11.25 -30.11 2.19
C ASN A 47 -12.00 -31.06 1.28
N ALA A 48 -12.95 -30.54 0.50
CA ALA A 48 -13.75 -31.35 -0.40
C ALA A 48 -12.90 -32.05 -1.49
N HIS A 49 -11.83 -31.42 -1.95
CA HIS A 49 -10.92 -32.03 -2.91
C HIS A 49 -10.17 -33.22 -2.29
N HIS A 50 -9.71 -33.09 -1.03
CA HIS A 50 -9.12 -34.20 -0.30
C HIS A 50 -10.11 -35.38 -0.18
N VAL A 51 -11.36 -35.09 0.19
CA VAL A 51 -12.41 -36.11 0.28
C VAL A 51 -12.68 -36.81 -1.06
N ASP A 52 -12.64 -36.07 -2.16
CA ASP A 52 -12.93 -36.61 -3.50
C ASP A 52 -11.76 -37.44 -4.09
N THR A 53 -10.51 -37.16 -3.68
CA THR A 53 -9.31 -37.68 -4.36
C THR A 53 -8.50 -38.69 -3.55
N HIS A 54 -8.65 -38.72 -2.21
CA HIS A 54 -7.83 -39.59 -1.35
C HIS A 54 -8.58 -40.86 -0.92
N PRO A 55 -7.82 -41.90 -0.56
CA PRO A 55 -8.38 -43.14 -0.03
C PRO A 55 -9.13 -42.92 1.27
N GLU A 56 -10.13 -43.75 1.53
CA GLU A 56 -10.96 -43.65 2.73
C GLU A 56 -10.19 -43.67 4.06
N PRO A 57 -9.14 -44.47 4.26
CA PRO A 57 -8.36 -44.45 5.49
C PRO A 57 -7.66 -43.10 5.76
N GLU A 58 -7.21 -42.42 4.74
CA GLU A 58 -6.57 -41.09 4.90
C GLU A 58 -7.58 -39.98 5.26
N ILE A 59 -8.79 -40.10 4.75
CA ILE A 59 -9.89 -39.19 5.11
C ILE A 59 -10.32 -39.42 6.54
N GLN A 60 -10.42 -40.69 6.97
CA GLN A 60 -10.70 -41.07 8.37
C GLN A 60 -9.63 -40.52 9.31
N ASP A 61 -8.35 -40.64 8.96
CA ASP A 61 -7.24 -40.12 9.74
C ASP A 61 -7.29 -38.59 9.87
N THR A 62 -7.60 -37.89 8.80
CA THR A 62 -7.83 -36.45 8.84
C THR A 62 -9.01 -36.05 9.74
N ILE A 63 -10.09 -36.80 9.71
CA ILE A 63 -11.25 -36.60 10.61
C ILE A 63 -10.83 -36.74 12.08
N LEU A 64 -10.10 -37.82 12.44
CA LEU A 64 -9.63 -38.04 13.80
C LEU A 64 -8.63 -37.00 14.27
N HIS A 65 -7.78 -36.49 13.35
CA HIS A 65 -6.86 -35.38 13.59
C HIS A 65 -7.60 -34.10 14.02
N GLU A 66 -8.61 -33.72 13.28
CA GLU A 66 -9.39 -32.51 13.58
C GLU A 66 -10.26 -32.67 14.85
N ILE A 67 -10.74 -33.89 15.12
CA ILE A 67 -11.47 -34.18 16.35
C ILE A 67 -10.53 -34.12 17.57
N ALA A 68 -9.26 -34.54 17.42
CA ALA A 68 -8.26 -34.40 18.49
C ALA A 68 -8.09 -32.92 18.88
N HIS A 69 -8.00 -32.02 17.90
CA HIS A 69 -7.99 -30.57 18.15
C HIS A 69 -9.24 -30.10 18.89
N ALA A 70 -10.40 -30.54 18.44
CA ALA A 70 -11.68 -30.17 19.07
C ALA A 70 -11.78 -30.59 20.55
N LEU A 71 -11.21 -31.73 20.90
CA LEU A 71 -11.26 -32.29 22.24
C LEU A 71 -10.26 -31.68 23.23
N VAL A 72 -9.07 -31.29 22.77
CA VAL A 72 -8.04 -30.71 23.65
C VAL A 72 -8.22 -29.23 23.90
N GLY A 73 -9.01 -28.56 23.06
CA GLY A 73 -9.29 -27.14 23.21
C GLY A 73 -8.27 -26.19 22.58
N PRO A 74 -8.54 -24.87 22.58
CA PRO A 74 -7.67 -23.89 22.00
C PRO A 74 -6.37 -23.76 22.80
N GLY A 75 -5.24 -23.61 22.09
CA GLY A 75 -3.91 -23.44 22.70
C GLY A 75 -3.03 -24.68 22.64
N HIS A 76 -3.56 -25.83 22.24
CA HIS A 76 -2.83 -27.09 22.06
C HIS A 76 -2.68 -27.40 20.58
N ASP A 77 -1.70 -26.76 19.93
CA ASP A 77 -1.42 -26.94 18.52
C ASP A 77 -0.29 -27.98 18.32
N HIS A 78 -0.66 -29.25 18.21
CA HIS A 78 0.24 -30.39 18.03
C HIS A 78 1.31 -30.56 19.15
N ASP A 79 1.02 -30.06 20.34
CA ASP A 79 1.85 -30.27 21.52
C ASP A 79 1.70 -31.68 22.11
N ALA A 80 2.30 -31.93 23.26
CA ALA A 80 2.24 -33.23 23.91
C ALA A 80 0.80 -33.64 24.29
N THR A 81 -0.06 -32.67 24.67
CA THR A 81 -1.45 -32.90 25.04
C THR A 81 -2.26 -33.35 23.83
N TRP A 82 -2.12 -32.58 22.72
CA TRP A 82 -2.77 -32.94 21.46
C TRP A 82 -2.26 -34.31 20.94
N THR A 83 -0.93 -34.50 20.93
CA THR A 83 -0.32 -35.77 20.45
C THR A 83 -0.84 -36.97 21.21
N THR A 84 -1.00 -36.86 22.54
CA THR A 84 -1.57 -37.93 23.36
C THR A 84 -3.00 -38.23 22.95
N LYS A 85 -3.83 -37.18 22.81
CA LYS A 85 -5.24 -37.32 22.43
C LYS A 85 -5.41 -37.90 21.03
N ALA A 86 -4.63 -37.45 20.06
CA ALA A 86 -4.65 -37.97 18.70
C ALA A 86 -4.32 -39.47 18.63
N ARG A 87 -3.33 -39.94 19.44
CA ARG A 87 -3.01 -41.35 19.55
C ARG A 87 -4.12 -42.17 20.21
N GLU A 88 -4.76 -41.63 21.25
CA GLU A 88 -5.91 -42.26 21.88
C GLU A 88 -7.07 -42.48 20.91
N LEU A 89 -7.26 -41.58 19.96
CA LEU A 89 -8.27 -41.65 18.91
C LEU A 89 -7.88 -42.59 17.76
N GLY A 90 -6.64 -43.08 17.72
CA GLY A 90 -6.13 -43.89 16.63
C GLY A 90 -5.68 -43.12 15.40
N CYS A 91 -5.38 -41.82 15.54
CA CYS A 91 -4.83 -41.02 14.48
C CYS A 91 -3.38 -41.43 14.18
N ASN A 92 -3.08 -41.71 12.92
CA ASN A 92 -1.75 -42.09 12.47
C ASN A 92 -0.90 -40.87 12.06
N ASN A 93 -1.55 -39.79 11.62
CA ASN A 93 -0.88 -38.56 11.21
C ASN A 93 -0.75 -37.60 12.38
N LEU A 94 0.39 -37.66 13.05
CA LEU A 94 0.71 -36.80 14.21
C LEU A 94 1.51 -35.53 13.83
N THR A 95 1.57 -35.18 12.55
CA THR A 95 2.36 -34.04 12.07
C THR A 95 1.49 -32.79 11.84
N LYS A 96 2.11 -31.64 11.95
CA LYS A 96 1.49 -30.31 11.93
C LYS A 96 0.76 -29.89 10.64
N CYS A 97 0.98 -30.61 9.56
CA CYS A 97 0.28 -30.47 8.29
C CYS A 97 0.31 -31.83 7.61
N ALA A 98 -0.83 -32.34 7.25
CA ALA A 98 -0.89 -33.34 6.20
C ALA A 98 -0.52 -32.61 4.89
N THR A 99 0.75 -32.36 4.71
CA THR A 99 1.31 -32.05 3.42
C THR A 99 1.15 -33.25 2.53
N ILE A 100 0.81 -33.04 1.27
CA ILE A 100 1.03 -33.92 0.14
C ILE A 100 1.95 -35.09 0.58
N SER A 101 1.50 -36.33 0.46
CA SER A 101 2.30 -37.52 0.76
C SER A 101 3.68 -37.39 0.11
N LEU A 102 4.63 -36.89 0.85
CA LEU A 102 6.01 -36.79 0.39
C LEU A 102 6.59 -38.22 0.34
N ASP A 103 7.26 -38.53 -0.76
CA ASP A 103 8.04 -39.76 -0.88
C ASP A 103 8.84 -39.98 0.42
N PRO A 104 8.78 -41.16 1.05
CA PRO A 104 9.52 -41.45 2.28
C PRO A 104 10.99 -41.04 2.25
N ARG A 105 11.63 -41.12 1.08
CA ARG A 105 13.00 -40.66 0.85
C ARG A 105 13.17 -39.17 1.03
N VAL A 106 12.13 -38.39 0.71
CA VAL A 106 12.08 -36.92 0.90
C VAL A 106 11.94 -36.59 2.40
N ILE A 107 11.13 -37.35 3.12
CA ILE A 107 10.97 -37.21 4.58
C ILE A 107 12.29 -37.51 5.32
N ASP A 108 12.98 -38.56 4.93
CA ASP A 108 14.28 -38.93 5.55
C ASP A 108 15.37 -37.91 5.19
N ALA A 109 15.35 -37.37 3.98
CA ALA A 109 16.24 -36.28 3.57
C ALA A 109 15.99 -35.00 4.37
N LEU A 110 14.75 -34.64 4.59
CA LEU A 110 14.38 -33.47 5.44
C LEU A 110 14.82 -33.67 6.89
N ARG A 111 14.64 -34.88 7.44
CA ARG A 111 15.10 -35.20 8.80
C ARG A 111 16.62 -35.18 8.94
N SER A 112 17.36 -35.47 7.87
CA SER A 112 18.83 -35.43 7.84
C SER A 112 19.42 -34.06 7.52
N GLY A 113 18.58 -33.02 7.36
CA GLY A 113 19.01 -31.62 7.07
C GLY A 113 19.46 -31.38 5.63
N ALA A 114 18.89 -32.11 4.68
CA ALA A 114 19.17 -31.91 3.26
C ALA A 114 18.22 -30.89 2.64
N THR A 115 18.71 -30.12 1.66
CA THR A 115 17.88 -29.23 0.82
C THR A 115 17.23 -30.04 -0.30
N ILE A 116 15.94 -29.84 -0.53
CA ILE A 116 15.20 -30.49 -1.60
C ILE A 116 14.94 -29.48 -2.70
N GLN A 117 15.44 -29.78 -3.89
CA GLN A 117 15.09 -29.04 -5.10
C GLN A 117 13.96 -29.79 -5.81
N VAL A 118 12.88 -29.08 -6.14
CA VAL A 118 11.70 -29.65 -6.79
C VAL A 118 11.75 -29.30 -8.26
N GLU A 119 11.94 -30.29 -9.12
CA GLU A 119 11.74 -30.17 -10.55
C GLU A 119 10.44 -30.87 -10.95
N PHE A 120 9.69 -30.31 -11.86
CA PHE A 120 8.45 -30.90 -12.34
C PHE A 120 8.68 -31.58 -13.69
N GLU A 121 8.46 -32.89 -13.76
CA GLU A 121 8.39 -33.61 -15.03
C GLU A 121 6.95 -33.59 -15.56
N GLU A 122 6.82 -33.28 -16.85
CA GLU A 122 5.56 -33.35 -17.57
C GLU A 122 5.23 -34.81 -17.89
N HIS A 123 4.14 -35.33 -17.33
CA HIS A 123 3.62 -36.65 -17.67
C HIS A 123 2.26 -36.52 -18.35
N THR A 124 2.13 -37.16 -19.51
CA THR A 124 0.85 -37.29 -20.22
C THR A 124 0.14 -38.53 -19.71
N ILE A 125 -1.04 -38.38 -19.11
CA ILE A 125 -1.87 -39.50 -18.68
C ILE A 125 -3.00 -39.62 -19.69
N GLU A 126 -3.02 -40.72 -20.45
CA GLU A 126 -4.16 -41.08 -21.29
C GLU A 126 -5.27 -41.64 -20.40
N ARG A 127 -6.35 -40.88 -20.25
CA ARG A 127 -7.60 -41.41 -19.74
C ARG A 127 -8.48 -41.78 -20.92
N ASN A 128 -9.24 -42.87 -20.82
CA ASN A 128 -10.15 -43.42 -21.84
C ASN A 128 -11.31 -42.48 -22.29
N ILE A 129 -11.18 -41.21 -22.09
CA ILE A 129 -12.04 -40.16 -22.64
C ILE A 129 -11.04 -39.14 -23.22
N LYS A 130 -11.08 -38.91 -24.51
CA LYS A 130 -10.20 -38.07 -25.36
C LYS A 130 -9.96 -36.64 -24.84
N ILE A 131 -9.37 -36.50 -23.67
CA ILE A 131 -8.82 -35.23 -23.14
C ILE A 131 -7.41 -35.58 -22.66
N GLU A 132 -6.42 -35.07 -23.36
CA GLU A 132 -5.02 -35.09 -22.88
C GLU A 132 -4.93 -34.13 -21.68
N GLU A 133 -4.84 -34.68 -20.50
CA GLU A 133 -4.61 -33.93 -19.26
C GLU A 133 -3.11 -34.03 -18.93
N LYS A 134 -2.40 -32.88 -19.03
CA LYS A 134 -1.01 -32.80 -18.62
C LYS A 134 -0.93 -32.72 -17.10
N VAL A 135 -0.38 -33.75 -16.48
CA VAL A 135 -0.16 -33.79 -15.02
C VAL A 135 1.31 -33.60 -14.74
N TYR A 136 1.63 -32.57 -13.97
CA TYR A 136 3.00 -32.31 -13.51
C TYR A 136 3.24 -33.04 -12.20
N ARG A 137 4.21 -33.96 -12.18
CA ARG A 137 4.68 -34.61 -10.96
C ARG A 137 5.99 -33.96 -10.51
N PRO A 138 6.11 -33.57 -9.24
CA PRO A 138 7.36 -33.02 -8.74
C PRO A 138 8.46 -34.08 -8.68
N LYS A 139 9.63 -33.72 -9.22
CA LYS A 139 10.86 -34.49 -9.10
C LYS A 139 11.75 -33.81 -8.07
N TYR A 140 12.12 -34.52 -7.02
CA TYR A 140 12.89 -33.96 -5.90
C TYR A 140 14.37 -34.26 -6.07
N GLN A 141 15.21 -33.19 -6.15
CA GLN A 141 16.66 -33.31 -5.98
C GLN A 141 17.04 -32.87 -4.58
N VAL A 142 17.74 -33.78 -3.87
CA VAL A 142 18.19 -33.54 -2.50
C VAL A 142 19.62 -33.01 -2.54
N THR A 143 19.83 -31.76 -2.16
CA THR A 143 21.16 -31.14 -2.02
C THR A 143 21.42 -30.86 -0.54
N ARG A 144 22.49 -31.44 0.02
CA ARG A 144 22.88 -31.17 1.42
C ARG A 144 23.62 -29.83 1.47
N LEU A 145 23.10 -28.89 2.25
CA LEU A 145 23.88 -27.73 2.69
C LEU A 145 24.87 -28.17 3.76
N GLN A 146 26.16 -28.01 3.51
CA GLN A 146 27.23 -28.38 4.47
C GLN A 146 27.39 -27.38 5.61
N ASP A 147 26.69 -26.24 5.56
CA ASP A 147 26.90 -25.12 6.48
C ASP A 147 25.88 -25.12 7.62
N LYS A 148 26.37 -24.77 8.82
CA LYS A 148 25.51 -24.51 9.97
C LYS A 148 25.02 -23.05 9.91
N CYS A 149 23.83 -22.79 10.43
CA CYS A 149 23.33 -21.43 10.58
C CYS A 149 24.31 -20.62 11.45
N PRO A 150 24.84 -19.49 10.94
CA PRO A 150 25.84 -18.71 11.69
C PRO A 150 25.27 -18.10 12.96
N GLU A 151 23.96 -17.94 13.06
CA GLU A 151 23.30 -17.29 14.21
C GLU A 151 22.91 -18.26 15.34
N CYS A 152 22.53 -19.49 15.01
CA CYS A 152 22.06 -20.43 16.03
C CYS A 152 22.78 -21.77 16.04
N GLY A 153 23.73 -22.00 15.13
CA GLY A 153 24.54 -23.22 15.06
C GLY A 153 23.81 -24.48 14.61
N LYS A 154 22.50 -24.41 14.32
CA LYS A 154 21.71 -25.53 13.78
C LYS A 154 22.09 -25.81 12.33
N VAL A 155 21.87 -27.06 11.87
CA VAL A 155 22.05 -27.38 10.45
C VAL A 155 21.22 -26.46 9.59
N ALA A 156 21.85 -25.83 8.62
CA ALA A 156 21.19 -24.88 7.73
C ALA A 156 20.35 -25.63 6.70
N VAL A 157 19.05 -25.63 6.89
CA VAL A 157 18.08 -26.15 5.92
C VAL A 157 17.41 -24.96 5.26
N GLU A 158 17.55 -24.88 3.94
CA GLU A 158 16.95 -23.81 3.13
C GLU A 158 15.44 -24.02 3.07
N LYS A 159 14.69 -23.05 3.61
CA LYS A 159 13.24 -23.03 3.54
C LYS A 159 12.74 -22.19 2.37
N PHE A 160 13.44 -21.13 2.08
CA PHE A 160 13.10 -20.20 1.01
C PHE A 160 14.34 -19.38 0.64
N ALA A 161 14.52 -19.08 -0.64
CA ALA A 161 15.63 -18.25 -1.10
C ALA A 161 15.18 -17.19 -2.11
N ILE A 162 15.67 -15.98 -1.94
CA ILE A 162 15.43 -14.86 -2.84
C ILE A 162 16.77 -14.30 -3.32
N ASN A 163 16.90 -14.11 -4.62
CA ASN A 163 18.02 -13.35 -5.18
C ASN A 163 17.71 -11.86 -5.07
N THR A 164 18.61 -11.08 -4.52
CA THR A 164 18.48 -9.63 -4.34
C THR A 164 19.82 -8.95 -4.60
N VAL A 165 19.87 -7.64 -4.44
CA VAL A 165 21.12 -6.86 -4.53
C VAL A 165 21.37 -6.20 -3.17
N ASP A 166 22.60 -6.24 -2.71
CA ASP A 166 22.99 -5.60 -1.46
C ASP A 166 23.30 -4.12 -1.62
N LYS A 167 23.67 -3.47 -0.50
CA LYS A 167 24.02 -2.05 -0.44
C LYS A 167 25.16 -1.67 -1.39
N ASP A 168 26.05 -2.62 -1.65
CA ASP A 168 27.25 -2.43 -2.48
C ASP A 168 27.00 -2.79 -3.95
N GLY A 169 25.73 -3.08 -4.31
CA GLY A 169 25.34 -3.42 -5.68
C GLY A 169 25.70 -4.84 -6.10
N ASN A 170 26.04 -5.73 -5.16
CA ASN A 170 26.31 -7.13 -5.46
C ASN A 170 25.01 -7.94 -5.48
N GLU A 171 24.86 -8.82 -6.44
CA GLU A 171 23.80 -9.81 -6.42
C GLU A 171 24.02 -10.79 -5.26
N VAL A 172 23.01 -10.93 -4.42
CA VAL A 172 23.06 -11.81 -3.26
C VAL A 172 21.84 -12.71 -3.20
N LYS A 173 22.02 -13.92 -2.77
CA LYS A 173 20.97 -14.85 -2.45
C LYS A 173 20.66 -14.74 -0.96
N LEU A 174 19.45 -14.26 -0.62
CA LEU A 174 18.95 -14.32 0.75
C LEU A 174 18.25 -15.66 0.93
N ILE A 175 18.79 -16.47 1.82
CA ILE A 175 18.30 -17.80 2.11
C ILE A 175 17.66 -17.78 3.49
N THR A 176 16.36 -17.98 3.56
CA THR A 176 15.65 -18.18 4.83
C THR A 176 15.78 -19.64 5.22
N LEU A 177 16.33 -19.88 6.40
CA LEU A 177 16.50 -21.21 6.94
C LEU A 177 15.26 -21.67 7.72
N GLU A 178 15.11 -22.96 7.95
CA GLU A 178 14.04 -23.48 8.81
C GLU A 178 14.07 -22.92 10.25
N CYS A 179 15.24 -22.52 10.72
CA CYS A 179 15.38 -21.81 12.01
C CYS A 179 14.95 -20.34 11.94
N PHE A 180 14.38 -19.90 10.83
CA PHE A 180 13.94 -18.52 10.56
C PHE A 180 15.05 -17.45 10.52
N HIS A 181 16.31 -17.85 10.54
CA HIS A 181 17.41 -16.93 10.26
C HIS A 181 17.62 -16.77 8.75
N ILE A 182 18.01 -15.59 8.33
CA ILE A 182 18.27 -15.27 6.92
C ILE A 182 19.78 -15.23 6.73
N ILE A 183 20.31 -16.07 5.85
CA ILE A 183 21.71 -16.02 5.44
C ILE A 183 21.81 -15.25 4.12
N LYS A 184 22.79 -14.36 4.05
CA LYS A 184 23.15 -13.64 2.84
C LYS A 184 24.29 -14.40 2.15
N LYS A 185 24.08 -14.85 0.92
CA LYS A 185 25.11 -15.45 0.10
C LYS A 185 25.34 -14.58 -1.13
N VAL A 186 26.57 -14.06 -1.28
CA VAL A 186 26.92 -13.26 -2.47
C VAL A 186 26.91 -14.19 -3.69
N ILE A 187 26.16 -13.83 -4.71
CA ILE A 187 26.14 -14.50 -6.00
C ILE A 187 27.27 -13.86 -6.82
N PRO A 188 28.25 -14.66 -7.31
CA PRO A 188 29.22 -14.11 -8.25
C PRO A 188 28.48 -13.49 -9.44
N ARG A 189 28.86 -12.27 -9.84
CA ARG A 189 28.29 -11.60 -11.01
C ARG A 189 28.35 -12.52 -12.23
N ALA A 190 27.26 -13.18 -12.51
CA ALA A 190 27.10 -13.96 -13.73
C ALA A 190 25.81 -13.52 -14.40
N THR A 191 26.01 -13.01 -15.58
CA THR A 191 25.06 -12.70 -16.65
C THR A 191 24.27 -11.39 -16.56
N PRO A 192 24.47 -10.53 -17.55
CA PRO A 192 23.69 -9.33 -17.77
C PRO A 192 22.21 -9.67 -18.03
N TYR A 193 21.33 -8.75 -17.70
CA TYR A 193 19.91 -8.71 -18.02
C TYR A 193 19.54 -9.20 -19.45
N GLU A 194 20.44 -9.04 -20.40
CA GLU A 194 20.30 -9.48 -21.81
C GLU A 194 20.01 -10.97 -21.96
N THR A 195 20.51 -11.83 -21.07
CA THR A 195 20.29 -13.28 -21.13
C THR A 195 18.91 -13.71 -20.59
N MET A 196 18.28 -12.90 -19.76
CA MET A 196 16.96 -13.20 -19.20
C MET A 196 15.79 -12.80 -20.11
N VAL A 197 16.02 -11.90 -21.05
CA VAL A 197 15.01 -11.41 -22.00
C VAL A 197 14.97 -12.26 -23.28
N SER A 198 16.00 -13.07 -23.55
CA SER A 198 16.25 -13.62 -24.88
C SER A 198 15.46 -14.87 -25.24
N ASN A 199 14.92 -15.64 -24.31
CA ASN A 199 14.43 -16.97 -24.66
C ASN A 199 12.95 -17.12 -24.96
N ASP A 200 12.06 -16.22 -24.48
CA ASP A 200 10.62 -16.38 -24.67
C ASP A 200 9.90 -15.21 -25.34
N TRP A 201 10.63 -14.16 -25.69
CA TRP A 201 10.02 -12.99 -26.30
C TRP A 201 10.79 -12.55 -27.56
N LYS A 202 10.26 -12.90 -28.72
CA LYS A 202 10.66 -12.32 -30.01
C LYS A 202 9.50 -11.47 -30.57
N PRO A 203 9.48 -10.17 -30.30
CA PRO A 203 9.12 -9.27 -31.38
C PRO A 203 10.41 -9.10 -32.21
N GLU A 204 10.25 -8.96 -33.51
CA GLU A 204 11.32 -8.47 -34.38
C GLU A 204 11.66 -7.00 -34.05
N ILE A 205 12.19 -6.74 -32.85
CA ILE A 205 12.81 -5.47 -32.54
C ILE A 205 14.21 -5.56 -33.13
N LYS A 206 14.50 -4.72 -34.11
CA LYS A 206 15.89 -4.47 -34.59
C LYS A 206 16.76 -4.30 -33.37
N ALA A 207 17.66 -5.22 -33.12
CA ALA A 207 18.48 -5.32 -31.94
C ALA A 207 19.21 -3.99 -31.69
N CYS A 208 18.65 -3.16 -30.84
CA CYS A 208 19.33 -1.98 -30.34
C CYS A 208 20.44 -2.45 -29.40
N LYS A 209 21.68 -2.13 -29.66
CA LYS A 209 22.73 -2.16 -28.64
C LYS A 209 22.42 -1.01 -27.68
N HIS A 210 21.71 -1.34 -26.62
CA HIS A 210 21.23 -0.35 -25.65
C HIS A 210 22.39 0.44 -25.05
N ASP A 211 22.26 1.75 -25.06
CA ASP A 211 23.21 2.69 -24.50
C ASP A 211 22.48 3.51 -23.42
N PHE A 212 22.70 3.12 -22.18
CA PHE A 212 22.11 3.81 -21.04
C PHE A 212 23.05 4.91 -20.57
N PRO A 213 22.53 6.09 -20.19
CA PRO A 213 23.37 7.17 -19.70
C PRO A 213 24.05 6.77 -18.38
N SER A 214 25.25 7.31 -18.14
CA SER A 214 25.82 7.30 -16.80
C SER A 214 24.91 8.11 -15.84
N LYS A 215 25.12 7.95 -14.52
CA LYS A 215 24.36 8.72 -13.55
C LYS A 215 24.59 10.22 -13.67
N GLU A 216 25.83 10.62 -13.93
CA GLU A 216 26.24 12.00 -14.15
C GLU A 216 25.58 12.56 -15.43
N GLU A 217 25.65 11.83 -16.53
CA GLU A 217 25.03 12.22 -17.80
C GLU A 217 23.50 12.30 -17.68
N ALA A 218 22.89 11.41 -16.92
CA ALA A 218 21.45 11.41 -16.65
C ALA A 218 21.00 12.67 -15.89
N ARG A 219 21.80 13.11 -14.91
CA ARG A 219 21.57 14.34 -14.16
C ARG A 219 21.77 15.59 -15.02
N GLU A 220 22.89 15.66 -15.72
CA GLU A 220 23.25 16.80 -16.57
C GLU A 220 22.22 17.03 -17.69
N LYS A 221 21.80 15.96 -18.35
CA LYS A 221 20.84 16.03 -19.47
C LYS A 221 19.37 15.89 -19.06
N HIS A 222 19.07 15.79 -17.79
CA HIS A 222 17.72 15.58 -17.25
C HIS A 222 16.96 14.40 -17.90
N ILE A 223 17.66 13.28 -18.13
CA ILE A 223 17.07 12.04 -18.67
C ILE A 223 17.18 10.90 -17.65
N PRO A 224 16.17 9.99 -17.57
CA PRO A 224 16.25 8.85 -16.66
C PRO A 224 17.44 7.94 -16.93
N SER A 225 18.19 7.56 -15.92
CA SER A 225 19.37 6.69 -16.05
C SER A 225 19.04 5.27 -16.58
N ASN A 226 17.80 4.86 -16.50
CA ASN A 226 17.31 3.58 -17.01
C ASN A 226 16.63 3.68 -18.39
N CYS A 227 16.72 4.81 -19.06
CA CYS A 227 16.22 5.01 -20.43
C CYS A 227 17.38 4.89 -21.43
N CYS A 228 17.22 4.08 -22.46
CA CYS A 228 18.22 3.95 -23.52
C CYS A 228 18.28 5.22 -24.37
N LYS A 229 19.47 5.81 -24.52
CA LYS A 229 19.70 7.02 -25.33
C LYS A 229 19.39 6.85 -26.81
N LYS A 230 19.44 5.60 -27.32
CA LYS A 230 19.29 5.31 -28.76
C LYS A 230 17.85 5.00 -29.14
N CYS A 231 17.14 4.22 -28.35
CA CYS A 231 15.78 3.74 -28.69
C CYS A 231 14.70 4.20 -27.71
N GLY A 232 15.06 4.85 -26.60
CA GLY A 232 14.10 5.27 -25.60
C GLY A 232 13.53 4.14 -24.74
N GLU A 233 13.96 2.90 -24.91
CA GLU A 233 13.49 1.78 -24.10
C GLU A 233 13.99 1.88 -22.65
N PHE A 234 13.12 1.48 -21.71
CA PHE A 234 13.43 1.46 -20.28
C PHE A 234 13.84 0.07 -19.82
N LYS A 235 14.89 -0.02 -19.00
CA LYS A 235 15.22 -1.24 -18.25
C LYS A 235 14.63 -1.19 -16.85
N LEU A 236 14.35 -2.35 -16.27
CA LEU A 236 14.03 -2.45 -14.86
C LEU A 236 15.27 -2.16 -14.00
N TYR A 237 15.08 -1.53 -12.86
CA TYR A 237 16.10 -1.53 -11.82
C TYR A 237 16.22 -2.92 -11.19
N ASN A 238 17.39 -3.27 -10.68
CA ASN A 238 17.64 -4.59 -10.11
C ASN A 238 16.61 -4.96 -9.03
N PHE A 239 16.30 -4.03 -8.12
CA PHE A 239 15.31 -4.28 -7.10
C PHE A 239 13.90 -4.51 -7.66
N GLN A 240 13.53 -3.90 -8.78
CA GLN A 240 12.23 -4.15 -9.45
C GLN A 240 12.18 -5.55 -10.04
N THR A 241 13.29 -6.00 -10.63
CA THR A 241 13.42 -7.37 -11.12
C THR A 241 13.28 -8.38 -9.97
N VAL A 242 13.93 -8.11 -8.83
CA VAL A 242 13.79 -8.93 -7.61
C VAL A 242 12.34 -8.97 -7.14
N GLY A 243 11.63 -7.82 -7.16
CA GLY A 243 10.23 -7.77 -6.75
C GLY A 243 9.30 -8.57 -7.66
N ALA A 244 9.48 -8.45 -8.97
CA ALA A 244 8.71 -9.24 -9.93
C ALA A 244 8.98 -10.75 -9.78
N ARG A 245 10.24 -11.14 -9.55
CA ARG A 245 10.63 -12.54 -9.30
C ARG A 245 10.10 -13.08 -8.00
N ALA A 246 10.11 -12.30 -6.92
CA ALA A 246 9.52 -12.70 -5.65
C ALA A 246 8.02 -12.97 -5.80
N ALA A 247 7.31 -12.12 -6.55
CA ALA A 247 5.90 -12.33 -6.85
C ALA A 247 5.68 -13.60 -7.71
N GLU A 248 6.53 -13.85 -8.71
CA GLU A 248 6.49 -15.06 -9.53
C GLU A 248 6.59 -16.33 -8.67
N VAL A 249 7.63 -16.40 -7.83
CA VAL A 249 7.87 -17.56 -6.95
C VAL A 249 6.72 -17.74 -5.96
N ALA A 250 6.23 -16.65 -5.38
CA ALA A 250 5.13 -16.70 -4.45
C ALA A 250 3.83 -17.21 -5.11
N LEU A 251 3.47 -16.68 -6.28
CA LEU A 251 2.24 -17.08 -6.99
C LEU A 251 2.27 -18.52 -7.51
N ALA A 252 3.43 -19.13 -7.65
CA ALA A 252 3.54 -20.55 -8.00
C ALA A 252 3.00 -21.46 -6.90
N VAL A 253 3.11 -21.05 -5.63
CA VAL A 253 2.79 -21.89 -4.46
C VAL A 253 1.67 -21.35 -3.58
N GLN A 254 1.23 -20.10 -3.77
CA GLN A 254 0.20 -19.47 -2.94
C GLN A 254 -0.78 -18.64 -3.77
N LYS A 255 -1.88 -18.21 -3.16
CA LYS A 255 -2.99 -17.48 -3.82
C LYS A 255 -2.60 -16.09 -4.26
N GLY A 256 -1.85 -15.38 -3.43
CA GLY A 256 -1.50 -13.99 -3.69
C GLY A 256 -0.16 -13.57 -3.13
N TYR A 257 0.26 -12.34 -3.50
CA TYR A 257 1.49 -11.72 -3.00
C TYR A 257 1.35 -10.21 -2.89
N GLY A 258 1.87 -9.63 -1.81
CA GLY A 258 1.86 -8.19 -1.56
C GLY A 258 3.22 -7.54 -1.88
N ILE A 259 3.24 -6.53 -2.76
CA ILE A 259 4.39 -5.67 -3.00
C ILE A 259 4.10 -4.32 -2.32
N PHE A 260 4.62 -4.15 -1.11
CA PHE A 260 4.34 -3.00 -0.26
C PHE A 260 5.54 -2.05 -0.11
N ASP A 261 6.36 -2.00 -1.14
CA ASP A 261 7.49 -1.07 -1.26
C ASP A 261 7.05 0.38 -1.04
N ASP A 262 7.96 1.23 -0.60
CA ASP A 262 7.70 2.66 -0.45
C ASP A 262 7.15 3.29 -1.71
N MET A 263 6.47 4.43 -1.56
CA MET A 263 5.89 5.17 -2.68
C MET A 263 7.00 5.60 -3.65
N GLY A 264 6.76 5.47 -4.96
CA GLY A 264 7.72 5.87 -6.00
C GLY A 264 8.73 4.79 -6.43
N LEU A 265 8.81 3.62 -5.76
CA LEU A 265 9.70 2.51 -6.14
C LEU A 265 9.19 1.68 -7.34
N GLY A 266 8.13 2.12 -8.01
CA GLY A 266 7.66 1.48 -9.26
C GLY A 266 6.96 0.14 -9.05
N LYS A 267 6.13 0.00 -8.02
CA LYS A 267 5.31 -1.21 -7.78
C LYS A 267 4.48 -1.62 -8.99
N THR A 268 3.87 -0.65 -9.67
CA THR A 268 3.13 -0.86 -10.93
C THR A 268 4.00 -1.56 -11.97
N ILE A 269 5.25 -1.11 -12.12
CA ILE A 269 6.19 -1.67 -13.10
C ILE A 269 6.57 -3.11 -12.73
N GLN A 270 6.73 -3.41 -11.44
CA GLN A 270 7.02 -4.76 -10.96
C GLN A 270 5.88 -5.73 -11.29
N ALA A 271 4.62 -5.30 -11.09
CA ALA A 271 3.45 -6.09 -11.45
C ALA A 271 3.30 -6.27 -12.97
N LEU A 272 3.59 -5.23 -13.76
CA LEU A 272 3.60 -5.34 -15.23
C LEU A 272 4.73 -6.22 -15.74
N ALA A 273 5.90 -6.21 -15.09
CA ALA A 273 7.00 -7.10 -15.44
C ALA A 273 6.60 -8.58 -15.25
N LEU A 274 5.94 -8.92 -14.15
CA LEU A 274 5.39 -10.26 -13.94
C LEU A 274 4.43 -10.67 -15.08
N LEU A 275 3.53 -9.77 -15.48
CA LEU A 275 2.62 -10.01 -16.61
C LEU A 275 3.36 -10.22 -17.93
N ARG A 276 4.39 -9.43 -18.19
CA ARG A 276 5.20 -9.54 -19.42
C ARG A 276 5.87 -10.90 -19.54
N PHE A 277 6.44 -11.40 -18.43
CA PHE A 277 7.13 -12.69 -18.42
C PHE A 277 6.18 -13.88 -18.45
N HIS A 278 5.00 -13.75 -17.87
CA HIS A 278 4.03 -14.85 -17.67
C HIS A 278 2.65 -14.56 -18.27
N ALA A 279 2.63 -13.89 -19.42
CA ALA A 279 1.39 -13.50 -20.08
C ALA A 279 0.42 -14.67 -20.30
N LYS A 280 0.92 -15.84 -20.74
CA LYS A 280 0.09 -17.04 -20.98
C LYS A 280 -0.59 -17.55 -19.71
N THR A 281 0.10 -17.44 -18.57
CA THR A 281 -0.39 -17.91 -17.26
C THR A 281 -1.41 -16.96 -16.66
N TYR A 282 -1.12 -15.65 -16.71
CA TYR A 282 -1.86 -14.65 -15.94
C TYR A 282 -2.83 -13.79 -16.73
N THR A 283 -2.95 -13.99 -18.05
CA THR A 283 -3.99 -13.28 -18.82
C THR A 283 -5.23 -14.15 -19.04
N PRO A 284 -6.42 -13.56 -19.02
CA PRO A 284 -6.72 -12.13 -18.81
C PRO A 284 -6.49 -11.67 -17.38
N THR A 285 -5.94 -10.45 -17.23
CA THR A 285 -5.69 -9.80 -15.94
C THR A 285 -6.66 -8.65 -15.72
N MET A 286 -7.11 -8.49 -14.48
CA MET A 286 -7.87 -7.31 -14.07
C MET A 286 -7.09 -6.46 -13.08
N VAL A 287 -6.87 -5.20 -13.40
CA VAL A 287 -6.33 -4.19 -12.48
C VAL A 287 -7.49 -3.47 -11.83
N VAL A 288 -7.58 -3.55 -10.52
CA VAL A 288 -8.54 -2.79 -9.71
C VAL A 288 -7.78 -1.64 -9.05
N THR A 289 -8.17 -0.42 -9.36
CA THR A 289 -7.43 0.76 -8.94
C THR A 289 -8.35 1.92 -8.58
N LYS A 290 -7.80 3.06 -8.15
CA LYS A 290 -8.58 4.30 -7.98
C LYS A 290 -8.93 4.89 -9.34
N SER A 291 -10.08 5.56 -9.42
CA SER A 291 -10.51 6.23 -10.66
C SER A 291 -9.46 7.23 -11.18
N ALA A 292 -8.76 7.91 -10.30
CA ALA A 292 -7.75 8.91 -10.63
C ALA A 292 -6.58 8.39 -11.47
N ILE A 293 -6.19 7.12 -11.27
CA ILE A 293 -4.94 6.56 -11.85
C ILE A 293 -5.18 5.51 -12.93
N LYS A 294 -6.42 5.25 -13.32
CA LYS A 294 -6.75 4.25 -14.36
C LYS A 294 -6.06 4.52 -15.71
N PHE A 295 -5.95 5.78 -16.11
CA PHE A 295 -5.26 6.17 -17.35
C PHE A 295 -3.74 6.00 -17.25
N GLN A 296 -3.15 6.24 -16.08
CA GLN A 296 -1.73 6.02 -15.83
C GLN A 296 -1.40 4.52 -15.90
N TRP A 297 -2.25 3.66 -15.34
CA TRP A 297 -2.13 2.22 -15.48
C TRP A 297 -2.18 1.77 -16.94
N PHE A 298 -3.12 2.32 -17.71
CA PHE A 298 -3.23 2.01 -19.14
C PHE A 298 -1.96 2.43 -19.90
N LYS A 299 -1.48 3.67 -19.68
CA LYS A 299 -0.22 4.15 -20.28
C LYS A 299 0.97 3.31 -19.87
N ALA A 300 1.10 2.99 -18.59
CA ALA A 300 2.17 2.13 -18.10
C ALA A 300 2.11 0.74 -18.75
N ALA A 301 0.92 0.16 -18.88
CA ALA A 301 0.74 -1.12 -19.56
C ALA A 301 1.18 -1.06 -21.03
N VAL A 302 0.76 -0.05 -21.78
CA VAL A 302 1.17 0.13 -23.18
C VAL A 302 2.70 0.29 -23.28
N THR A 303 3.30 1.07 -22.38
CA THR A 303 4.75 1.33 -22.37
C THR A 303 5.57 0.08 -22.05
N TRP A 304 5.13 -0.70 -21.04
CA TRP A 304 5.93 -1.79 -20.47
C TRP A 304 5.60 -3.17 -21.03
N LEU A 305 4.35 -3.39 -21.47
CA LEU A 305 3.91 -4.67 -22.02
C LEU A 305 3.96 -4.72 -23.54
N GLY A 306 3.91 -3.57 -24.19
CA GLY A 306 3.84 -3.45 -25.65
C GLY A 306 2.41 -3.43 -26.22
N PRO A 307 2.29 -3.10 -27.52
CA PRO A 307 1.01 -2.89 -28.17
C PRO A 307 0.15 -4.18 -28.30
N GLU A 308 0.76 -5.35 -28.19
CA GLU A 308 0.06 -6.64 -28.18
C GLU A 308 -0.74 -6.89 -26.90
N PHE A 309 -0.49 -6.14 -25.84
CA PHE A 309 -1.31 -6.13 -24.63
C PHE A 309 -2.41 -5.09 -24.74
N ILE A 310 -3.31 -5.31 -25.70
CA ILE A 310 -4.49 -4.47 -25.82
C ILE A 310 -5.32 -4.61 -24.55
N GLY A 311 -5.59 -3.48 -23.91
CA GLY A 311 -6.36 -3.39 -22.69
C GLY A 311 -7.60 -2.52 -22.83
N GLN A 312 -8.53 -2.67 -21.89
CA GLN A 312 -9.72 -1.84 -21.79
C GLN A 312 -9.80 -1.14 -20.43
N ILE A 313 -10.04 0.16 -20.47
CA ILE A 313 -10.44 0.91 -19.27
C ILE A 313 -11.95 0.85 -19.15
N ILE A 314 -12.46 0.33 -18.03
CA ILE A 314 -13.87 0.29 -17.68
C ILE A 314 -14.16 1.56 -16.87
N SER A 315 -14.92 2.47 -17.44
CA SER A 315 -15.19 3.80 -16.87
C SER A 315 -16.60 3.96 -16.34
N THR A 316 -17.55 3.20 -16.87
CA THR A 316 -18.97 3.22 -16.48
C THR A 316 -19.52 1.80 -16.33
N SER A 317 -20.60 1.64 -15.58
CA SER A 317 -21.30 0.36 -15.44
C SER A 317 -22.03 -0.10 -16.73
N ARG A 318 -22.10 0.77 -17.72
CA ARG A 318 -22.73 0.51 -19.02
C ARG A 318 -21.73 0.09 -20.08
N ASP A 319 -20.45 0.17 -19.81
CA ASP A 319 -19.42 -0.17 -20.78
C ASP A 319 -19.57 -1.62 -21.23
N TYR A 320 -19.43 -1.82 -22.54
CA TYR A 320 -19.32 -3.16 -23.10
C TYR A 320 -17.95 -3.74 -22.81
N LEU A 321 -17.91 -4.94 -22.24
CA LEU A 321 -16.65 -5.66 -22.03
C LEU A 321 -16.28 -6.39 -23.32
N MET A 322 -15.16 -6.00 -23.90
CA MET A 322 -14.60 -6.68 -25.06
C MET A 322 -13.98 -8.01 -24.61
N PRO A 323 -14.51 -9.15 -25.07
CA PRO A 323 -13.93 -10.44 -24.70
C PRO A 323 -12.57 -10.64 -25.39
N GLY A 324 -11.71 -11.48 -24.79
CA GLY A 324 -10.42 -11.85 -25.37
C GLY A 324 -9.28 -10.83 -25.20
N LEU A 325 -9.52 -9.72 -24.53
CA LEU A 325 -8.44 -8.79 -24.17
C LEU A 325 -7.58 -9.38 -23.05
N LYS A 326 -6.29 -9.01 -23.04
CA LYS A 326 -5.33 -9.47 -22.03
C LYS A 326 -5.41 -8.68 -20.73
N LEU A 327 -5.90 -7.44 -20.76
CA LEU A 327 -5.90 -6.52 -19.64
C LEU A 327 -7.20 -5.75 -19.53
N TYR A 328 -7.76 -5.69 -18.32
CA TYR A 328 -8.91 -4.85 -17.97
C TYR A 328 -8.52 -3.98 -16.78
N ILE A 329 -8.92 -2.71 -16.80
CA ILE A 329 -8.66 -1.77 -15.72
C ILE A 329 -9.99 -1.21 -15.23
N ILE A 330 -10.32 -1.43 -13.96
CA ILE A 330 -11.59 -1.03 -13.36
C ILE A 330 -11.37 -0.27 -12.05
N PRO A 331 -12.05 0.86 -11.81
CA PRO A 331 -12.06 1.51 -10.51
C PRO A 331 -12.78 0.70 -9.42
N TYR A 332 -12.25 0.72 -8.17
CA TYR A 332 -12.88 0.07 -7.02
C TYR A 332 -14.38 0.41 -6.87
N ASP A 333 -14.74 1.68 -7.03
CA ASP A 333 -16.12 2.14 -6.84
C ASP A 333 -17.08 1.64 -7.93
N LEU A 334 -16.54 1.23 -9.05
CA LEU A 334 -17.32 0.71 -10.17
C LEU A 334 -17.62 -0.78 -10.03
N LEU A 335 -16.79 -1.56 -9.33
CA LEU A 335 -17.01 -2.99 -9.12
C LEU A 335 -18.41 -3.31 -8.59
N ARG A 336 -18.90 -2.52 -7.61
CA ARG A 336 -20.24 -2.69 -7.04
C ARG A 336 -21.39 -2.46 -8.02
N ARG A 337 -21.16 -1.55 -8.98
CA ARG A 337 -22.18 -1.11 -9.95
C ARG A 337 -22.15 -1.92 -11.24
N PHE A 338 -21.12 -2.72 -11.43
CA PHE A 338 -20.94 -3.50 -12.66
C PHE A 338 -21.62 -4.89 -12.52
N PRO A 339 -22.32 -5.39 -13.56
CA PRO A 339 -22.92 -6.73 -13.52
C PRO A 339 -21.84 -7.81 -13.32
N ARG A 340 -21.96 -8.60 -12.27
CA ARG A 340 -20.96 -9.61 -11.87
C ARG A 340 -20.77 -10.68 -12.92
N GLU A 341 -21.85 -11.15 -13.50
CA GLU A 341 -21.86 -12.21 -14.52
C GLU A 341 -20.98 -11.82 -15.71
N LYS A 342 -20.98 -10.53 -16.07
CA LYS A 342 -20.12 -10.01 -17.13
C LYS A 342 -18.64 -10.02 -16.75
N LEU A 343 -18.32 -9.70 -15.48
CA LEU A 343 -16.94 -9.76 -14.98
C LEU A 343 -16.44 -11.20 -14.87
N HIS A 344 -17.30 -12.10 -14.38
CA HIS A 344 -16.97 -13.53 -14.26
C HIS A 344 -16.75 -14.18 -15.63
N ALA A 345 -17.54 -13.80 -16.63
CA ALA A 345 -17.42 -14.31 -17.99
C ALA A 345 -16.07 -14.00 -18.67
N LEU A 346 -15.31 -13.02 -18.13
CA LEU A 346 -13.96 -12.72 -18.64
C LEU A 346 -12.93 -13.78 -18.27
N GLY A 347 -13.19 -14.67 -17.32
CA GLY A 347 -12.27 -15.72 -16.89
C GLY A 347 -10.95 -15.19 -16.35
N ILE A 348 -11.00 -14.13 -15.53
CA ILE A 348 -9.81 -13.45 -15.00
C ILE A 348 -8.92 -14.44 -14.24
N LYS A 349 -7.63 -14.46 -14.59
CA LYS A 349 -6.61 -15.32 -13.97
C LYS A 349 -5.73 -14.61 -12.96
N LEU A 350 -5.59 -13.29 -13.09
CA LEU A 350 -4.85 -12.46 -12.14
C LEU A 350 -5.64 -11.19 -11.83
N VAL A 351 -5.77 -10.88 -10.56
CA VAL A 351 -6.27 -9.58 -10.09
C VAL A 351 -5.11 -8.82 -9.48
N ILE A 352 -4.87 -7.61 -9.97
CA ILE A 352 -3.90 -6.68 -9.39
C ILE A 352 -4.70 -5.61 -8.64
N LEU A 353 -4.53 -5.53 -7.33
CA LEU A 353 -5.17 -4.55 -6.46
C LEU A 353 -4.18 -3.42 -6.17
N ASP A 354 -4.37 -2.27 -6.80
CA ASP A 354 -3.54 -1.10 -6.55
C ASP A 354 -4.14 -0.23 -5.45
N GLU A 355 -3.28 0.27 -4.56
CA GLU A 355 -3.69 0.97 -3.33
C GLU A 355 -4.63 0.10 -2.47
N VAL A 356 -4.16 -1.10 -2.12
CA VAL A 356 -4.97 -2.14 -1.44
C VAL A 356 -5.65 -1.68 -0.15
N GLN A 357 -5.16 -0.62 0.50
CA GLN A 357 -5.85 -0.01 1.65
C GLN A 357 -7.26 0.51 1.32
N GLN A 358 -7.67 0.51 0.05
CA GLN A 358 -9.05 0.79 -0.34
C GLN A 358 -10.04 -0.28 0.15
N ILE A 359 -9.57 -1.48 0.44
CA ILE A 359 -10.38 -2.60 0.99
C ILE A 359 -10.14 -2.83 2.49
N LYS A 360 -9.64 -1.84 3.22
CA LYS A 360 -9.26 -1.92 4.64
C LYS A 360 -10.37 -2.33 5.62
N ASN A 361 -11.63 -2.14 5.25
CA ASN A 361 -12.78 -2.56 6.05
C ASN A 361 -13.34 -3.88 5.49
N PRO A 362 -13.28 -4.99 6.26
CA PRO A 362 -13.74 -6.30 5.80
C PRO A 362 -15.23 -6.33 5.42
N ASP A 363 -16.07 -5.50 6.06
CA ASP A 363 -17.51 -5.47 5.86
C ASP A 363 -17.97 -4.49 4.79
N SER A 364 -17.06 -3.68 4.26
CA SER A 364 -17.42 -2.71 3.21
C SER A 364 -17.83 -3.40 1.92
N SER A 365 -18.81 -2.84 1.22
CA SER A 365 -19.25 -3.35 -0.08
C SER A 365 -18.10 -3.46 -1.09
N ARG A 366 -17.14 -2.55 -1.04
CA ARG A 366 -15.93 -2.56 -1.89
C ARG A 366 -15.10 -3.82 -1.65
N THR A 367 -14.82 -4.16 -0.39
CA THR A 367 -14.08 -5.36 -0.01
C THR A 367 -14.81 -6.63 -0.44
N GLN A 368 -16.11 -6.66 -0.22
CA GLN A 368 -16.94 -7.81 -0.60
C GLN A 368 -16.96 -8.05 -2.12
N GLU A 369 -17.03 -7.00 -2.92
CA GLU A 369 -16.99 -7.15 -4.38
C GLU A 369 -15.60 -7.58 -4.89
N VAL A 370 -14.51 -7.11 -4.29
CA VAL A 370 -13.17 -7.62 -4.62
C VAL A 370 -13.05 -9.11 -4.28
N ARG A 371 -13.52 -9.54 -3.10
CA ARG A 371 -13.54 -10.96 -2.73
C ARG A 371 -14.32 -11.80 -3.72
N LYS A 372 -15.50 -11.35 -4.15
CA LYS A 372 -16.33 -12.04 -5.14
C LYS A 372 -15.64 -12.13 -6.52
N LEU A 373 -14.96 -11.06 -6.93
CA LEU A 373 -14.19 -11.05 -8.17
C LEU A 373 -13.07 -12.10 -8.13
N VAL A 374 -12.30 -12.14 -7.04
CA VAL A 374 -11.19 -13.09 -6.88
C VAL A 374 -11.67 -14.53 -6.74
N SER A 375 -12.81 -14.75 -6.07
CA SER A 375 -13.39 -16.09 -5.88
C SER A 375 -14.19 -16.61 -7.07
N ALA A 376 -14.43 -15.79 -8.10
CA ALA A 376 -15.12 -16.19 -9.32
C ALA A 376 -14.38 -17.30 -10.09
N ASN A 377 -13.07 -17.35 -9.97
CA ASN A 377 -12.21 -18.38 -10.52
C ASN A 377 -11.27 -18.88 -9.42
N SER A 378 -11.31 -20.17 -9.10
CA SER A 378 -10.45 -20.78 -8.06
C SER A 378 -8.97 -20.55 -8.31
N ASP A 379 -8.56 -20.57 -9.59
CA ASP A 379 -7.16 -20.43 -10.00
C ASP A 379 -6.73 -18.96 -10.14
N CYS A 380 -7.64 -18.03 -9.90
CA CYS A 380 -7.33 -16.60 -9.94
C CYS A 380 -6.28 -16.26 -8.88
N LYS A 381 -5.18 -15.68 -9.29
CA LYS A 381 -4.12 -15.18 -8.41
C LYS A 381 -4.32 -13.69 -8.08
N VAL A 382 -3.66 -13.22 -7.03
CA VAL A 382 -3.78 -11.84 -6.56
C VAL A 382 -2.41 -11.21 -6.36
N ILE A 383 -2.20 -10.02 -6.90
CA ILE A 383 -1.09 -9.14 -6.55
C ILE A 383 -1.64 -7.89 -5.88
N GLU A 384 -1.10 -7.55 -4.75
CA GLU A 384 -1.49 -6.36 -4.00
C GLU A 384 -0.37 -5.33 -3.97
N LEU A 385 -0.72 -4.08 -4.27
CA LEU A 385 0.24 -2.97 -4.32
C LEU A 385 -0.21 -1.88 -3.35
N SER A 386 0.72 -1.43 -2.50
CA SER A 386 0.52 -0.25 -1.66
C SER A 386 1.86 0.27 -1.11
N GLY A 387 1.99 1.56 -0.88
CA GLY A 387 3.05 2.12 -0.04
C GLY A 387 2.67 2.12 1.44
N THR A 388 1.37 2.06 1.71
CA THR A 388 0.79 2.11 3.07
C THR A 388 -0.38 1.14 3.14
N PRO A 389 -0.14 -0.18 3.32
CA PRO A 389 -1.19 -1.20 3.23
C PRO A 389 -2.28 -1.07 4.30
N TRP A 390 -2.00 -0.38 5.39
CA TRP A 390 -3.00 0.07 6.38
C TRP A 390 -2.72 1.52 6.78
N LYS A 391 -3.74 2.25 7.25
CA LYS A 391 -3.63 3.67 7.59
C LYS A 391 -3.64 3.95 9.09
N ASN A 392 -4.61 3.41 9.80
CA ASN A 392 -4.91 3.82 11.16
C ASN A 392 -4.80 2.69 12.18
N ARG A 393 -5.17 1.47 11.83
CA ARG A 393 -5.30 0.35 12.78
C ARG A 393 -4.74 -0.92 12.17
N GLY A 394 -4.12 -1.76 13.00
CA GLY A 394 -3.63 -3.07 12.57
C GLY A 394 -4.71 -3.97 11.95
N SER A 395 -5.97 -3.82 12.40
CA SER A 395 -7.11 -4.54 11.86
C SER A 395 -7.42 -4.23 10.39
N GLU A 396 -7.02 -3.07 9.89
CA GLU A 396 -7.23 -2.66 8.49
C GLU A 396 -6.43 -3.49 7.49
N PHE A 397 -5.43 -4.23 7.95
CA PHE A 397 -4.58 -5.06 7.08
C PHE A 397 -5.17 -6.45 6.83
N PHE A 398 -6.08 -6.90 7.67
CA PHE A 398 -6.68 -8.24 7.54
C PHE A 398 -7.27 -8.54 6.15
N PRO A 399 -8.09 -7.66 5.52
CA PRO A 399 -8.68 -8.00 4.23
C PRO A 399 -7.66 -8.29 3.13
N ALA A 400 -6.54 -7.56 3.11
CA ALA A 400 -5.44 -7.79 2.20
C ALA A 400 -4.78 -9.15 2.48
N LEU A 401 -4.39 -9.41 3.71
CA LEU A 401 -3.77 -10.68 4.09
C LEU A 401 -4.67 -11.89 3.83
N ASN A 402 -5.99 -11.74 4.05
CA ASN A 402 -6.97 -12.79 3.77
C ASN A 402 -7.10 -13.10 2.27
N LEU A 403 -6.93 -12.12 1.38
CA LEU A 403 -6.90 -12.35 -0.07
C LEU A 403 -5.61 -13.03 -0.53
N ILE A 404 -4.46 -12.67 0.07
CA ILE A 404 -3.17 -13.28 -0.24
C ILE A 404 -3.13 -14.74 0.21
N ASP A 405 -3.54 -14.99 1.45
CA ASP A 405 -3.55 -16.34 2.05
C ASP A 405 -4.81 -16.53 2.91
N PRO A 406 -5.90 -17.00 2.31
CA PRO A 406 -7.17 -17.20 3.01
C PRO A 406 -7.13 -18.33 4.04
N VAL A 407 -6.15 -19.21 3.97
CA VAL A 407 -5.98 -20.31 4.95
C VAL A 407 -5.31 -19.77 6.20
N LYS A 408 -4.20 -19.06 6.04
CA LYS A 408 -3.42 -18.49 7.15
C LYS A 408 -4.17 -17.38 7.88
N PHE A 409 -4.97 -16.62 7.14
CA PHE A 409 -5.79 -15.51 7.65
C PHE A 409 -7.30 -15.77 7.46
N HIS A 410 -7.76 -16.96 7.84
CA HIS A 410 -9.14 -17.41 7.65
C HIS A 410 -10.17 -16.66 8.51
N SER A 411 -9.81 -16.23 9.72
CA SER A 411 -10.72 -15.63 10.69
C SER A 411 -10.29 -14.22 11.08
N TYR A 412 -11.21 -13.26 10.93
CA TYR A 412 -10.98 -11.88 11.37
C TYR A 412 -10.81 -11.78 12.88
N GLN A 413 -11.64 -12.51 13.64
CA GLN A 413 -11.56 -12.49 15.11
C GLN A 413 -10.22 -13.06 15.59
N HIS A 414 -9.79 -14.21 15.03
CA HIS A 414 -8.49 -14.79 15.36
C HIS A 414 -7.33 -13.82 15.03
N TYR A 415 -7.42 -13.13 13.90
CA TYR A 415 -6.43 -12.11 13.53
C TYR A 415 -6.39 -10.95 14.54
N LEU A 416 -7.56 -10.45 14.96
CA LEU A 416 -7.65 -9.39 15.98
C LEU A 416 -7.01 -9.82 17.29
N ASP A 417 -7.33 -11.01 17.78
CA ASP A 417 -6.86 -11.51 19.06
C ASP A 417 -5.35 -11.80 19.06
N THR A 418 -4.81 -12.21 17.91
CA THR A 418 -3.40 -12.58 17.77
C THR A 418 -2.50 -11.38 17.46
N TRP A 419 -2.93 -10.52 16.55
CA TRP A 419 -2.05 -9.54 15.93
C TRP A 419 -2.40 -8.08 16.17
N VAL A 420 -3.58 -7.76 16.73
CA VAL A 420 -4.01 -6.37 16.93
C VAL A 420 -3.89 -5.97 18.40
N GLU A 421 -3.32 -4.80 18.64
CA GLU A 421 -3.31 -4.19 19.95
C GLU A 421 -4.67 -3.61 20.28
N PHE A 422 -5.02 -3.68 21.57
CA PHE A 422 -6.20 -3.01 22.09
C PHE A 422 -5.79 -2.09 23.23
N TYR A 423 -6.39 -0.91 23.27
CA TYR A 423 -6.24 0.04 24.36
C TYR A 423 -7.62 0.57 24.78
N TYR A 424 -7.67 1.14 25.96
CA TYR A 424 -8.90 1.73 26.50
C TYR A 424 -8.78 3.26 26.46
N GLU A 425 -9.81 3.91 25.93
CA GLU A 425 -10.00 5.35 26.00
C GLU A 425 -11.29 5.58 26.79
N GLY A 426 -11.14 5.94 28.08
CA GLY A 426 -12.24 5.88 29.03
C GLY A 426 -12.80 4.45 29.16
N ALA A 427 -14.10 4.28 29.06
CA ALA A 427 -14.76 2.97 29.09
C ALA A 427 -14.77 2.24 27.74
N LYS A 428 -14.31 2.88 26.64
CA LYS A 428 -14.39 2.31 25.29
C LYS A 428 -13.10 1.58 24.92
N LYS A 429 -13.20 0.29 24.60
CA LYS A 429 -12.11 -0.51 24.01
C LYS A 429 -11.90 -0.10 22.56
N LYS A 430 -10.68 0.28 22.19
CA LYS A 430 -10.28 0.66 20.84
C LYS A 430 -9.18 -0.23 20.30
N MET A 431 -9.14 -0.36 18.96
CA MET A 431 -8.11 -1.11 18.24
C MET A 431 -6.92 -0.20 17.96
N GLY A 432 -5.74 -0.68 18.30
CA GLY A 432 -4.44 -0.05 18.05
C GLY A 432 -3.73 -0.59 16.81
N GLY A 433 -2.42 -0.61 16.87
CA GLY A 433 -1.51 -1.10 15.83
C GLY A 433 -1.39 -2.62 15.78
N ILE A 434 -0.30 -3.08 15.18
CA ILE A 434 0.07 -4.51 15.15
C ILE A 434 0.83 -4.84 16.44
N ARG A 435 0.33 -5.84 17.16
CA ARG A 435 1.00 -6.41 18.32
C ARG A 435 2.24 -7.19 17.86
N ASN A 436 3.36 -7.02 18.55
CA ASN A 436 4.60 -7.74 18.29
C ASN A 436 5.00 -7.70 16.80
N VAL A 437 5.31 -6.51 16.30
CA VAL A 437 5.61 -6.25 14.88
C VAL A 437 6.72 -7.15 14.35
N LYS A 438 7.74 -7.49 15.16
CA LYS A 438 8.82 -8.38 14.75
C LYS A 438 8.28 -9.77 14.38
N LYS A 439 7.49 -10.37 15.28
CA LYS A 439 6.88 -11.68 15.05
C LYS A 439 5.88 -11.66 13.90
N PHE A 440 5.14 -10.55 13.75
CA PHE A 440 4.23 -10.37 12.62
C PHE A 440 4.98 -10.28 11.29
N LYS A 441 6.09 -9.55 11.22
CA LYS A 441 6.95 -9.49 10.03
C LYS A 441 7.49 -10.87 9.66
N GLU A 442 7.98 -11.63 10.63
CA GLU A 442 8.43 -13.01 10.42
C GLU A 442 7.28 -13.90 9.91
N TYR A 443 6.10 -13.76 10.49
CA TYR A 443 4.91 -14.54 10.12
C TYR A 443 4.41 -14.23 8.70
N THR A 444 4.56 -12.99 8.23
CA THR A 444 4.11 -12.55 6.90
C THR A 444 5.22 -12.49 5.85
N ALA A 445 6.46 -12.82 6.20
CA ALA A 445 7.63 -12.66 5.32
C ALA A 445 7.54 -13.37 3.97
N SER A 446 6.83 -14.52 3.90
CA SER A 446 6.60 -15.23 2.63
C SER A 446 5.46 -14.66 1.78
N LEU A 447 4.64 -13.79 2.36
CA LEU A 447 3.40 -13.30 1.74
C LEU A 447 3.54 -11.90 1.18
N ILE A 448 4.45 -11.12 1.77
CA ILE A 448 4.61 -9.72 1.44
C ILE A 448 6.08 -9.33 1.33
N MET A 449 6.34 -8.37 0.47
CA MET A 449 7.63 -7.69 0.39
C MET A 449 7.43 -6.20 0.69
N ARG A 450 8.27 -5.67 1.55
CA ARG A 450 8.34 -4.26 1.86
C ARG A 450 9.79 -3.81 1.87
N ARG A 451 10.10 -2.81 1.07
CA ARG A 451 11.43 -2.19 1.00
C ARG A 451 11.27 -0.69 1.11
N GLU A 452 12.19 -0.09 1.83
CA GLU A 452 12.30 1.35 1.96
C GLU A 452 13.26 1.91 0.91
N TYR A 453 13.14 3.20 0.63
CA TYR A 453 14.02 3.88 -0.34
C TYR A 453 15.49 3.64 -0.07
N ASN A 454 15.90 3.79 1.18
CA ASN A 454 17.31 3.70 1.59
C ASN A 454 17.88 2.28 1.47
N GLU A 455 17.02 1.27 1.31
CA GLU A 455 17.45 -0.12 1.13
C GLU A 455 17.75 -0.47 -0.32
N VAL A 456 17.18 0.27 -1.26
CA VAL A 456 17.18 -0.12 -2.68
C VAL A 456 17.80 0.89 -3.63
N MET A 457 17.96 2.15 -3.19
CA MET A 457 18.54 3.21 -4.00
C MET A 457 19.38 4.18 -3.14
N ASP A 458 20.66 4.27 -3.45
CA ASP A 458 21.60 5.18 -2.76
C ASP A 458 21.38 6.67 -3.12
N GLU A 459 20.59 6.95 -4.15
CA GLU A 459 20.47 8.29 -4.74
C GLU A 459 19.01 8.69 -4.96
N PHE A 460 18.21 8.67 -3.91
CA PHE A 460 16.92 9.35 -3.98
C PHE A 460 17.09 10.84 -3.64
N PRO A 461 16.29 11.73 -4.26
CA PRO A 461 16.32 13.14 -3.93
C PRO A 461 16.16 13.38 -2.44
N GLU A 462 17.01 14.20 -1.87
CA GLU A 462 16.80 14.71 -0.52
C GLU A 462 15.54 15.57 -0.47
N ILE A 463 14.90 15.65 0.68
CA ILE A 463 13.73 16.49 0.88
C ILE A 463 14.17 17.69 1.70
N ASN A 464 14.15 18.86 1.07
CA ASN A 464 14.39 20.13 1.71
C ASN A 464 13.05 20.77 2.08
N ARG A 465 12.81 21.00 3.37
CA ARG A 465 11.62 21.67 3.88
C ARG A 465 11.95 23.06 4.34
N MET A 466 11.34 24.06 3.74
CA MET A 466 11.57 25.47 4.02
C MET A 466 10.30 26.12 4.55
N LYS A 467 10.41 26.93 5.57
CA LYS A 467 9.32 27.77 6.06
C LYS A 467 9.41 29.15 5.42
N LEU A 468 8.28 29.68 5.02
CA LEU A 468 8.11 31.06 4.59
C LEU A 468 7.22 31.76 5.62
N PRO A 469 7.80 32.53 6.56
CA PRO A 469 7.01 33.24 7.56
C PRO A 469 6.18 34.32 6.89
N VAL A 470 4.92 34.43 7.27
CA VAL A 470 3.94 35.39 6.71
C VAL A 470 3.31 36.16 7.86
N GLN A 471 3.50 37.47 7.86
CA GLN A 471 2.79 38.36 8.79
C GLN A 471 1.43 38.69 8.23
N LEU A 472 0.39 38.58 9.05
CA LEU A 472 -0.95 39.01 8.72
C LEU A 472 -1.03 40.53 8.86
N ASP A 473 -1.79 41.20 7.98
CA ASP A 473 -2.13 42.59 8.19
C ASP A 473 -3.12 42.78 9.36
N ASP A 474 -3.33 44.01 9.81
CA ASP A 474 -4.15 44.31 10.99
C ASP A 474 -5.60 43.79 10.85
N LEU A 475 -6.19 43.86 9.66
CA LEU A 475 -7.56 43.41 9.41
C LEU A 475 -7.63 41.88 9.40
N GLN A 476 -6.67 41.24 8.75
CA GLN A 476 -6.54 39.76 8.72
C GLN A 476 -6.31 39.22 10.12
N GLN A 477 -5.44 39.88 10.91
CA GLN A 477 -5.16 39.48 12.29
C GLN A 477 -6.40 39.66 13.17
N SER A 478 -7.14 40.77 13.05
CA SER A 478 -8.40 40.98 13.78
C SER A 478 -9.43 39.89 13.44
N THR A 479 -9.62 39.60 12.15
CA THR A 479 -10.55 38.57 11.68
C THR A 479 -10.17 37.17 12.20
N TYR A 480 -8.87 36.89 12.26
CA TYR A 480 -8.34 35.64 12.81
C TYR A 480 -8.60 35.57 14.31
N ASP A 481 -8.28 36.65 15.09
CA ASP A 481 -8.49 36.71 16.53
C ASP A 481 -9.97 36.56 16.93
N ASP A 482 -10.90 37.11 16.14
CA ASP A 482 -12.33 36.90 16.32
C ASP A 482 -12.70 35.42 16.16
N SER A 483 -12.17 34.76 15.15
CA SER A 483 -12.44 33.33 14.94
C SER A 483 -11.84 32.43 16.02
N VAL A 484 -10.71 32.82 16.61
CA VAL A 484 -10.12 32.15 17.77
C VAL A 484 -11.01 32.34 19.01
N SER A 485 -11.52 33.56 19.23
CA SER A 485 -12.40 33.86 20.36
C SER A 485 -13.69 33.04 20.30
N GLU A 486 -14.36 33.01 19.14
CA GLU A 486 -15.55 32.18 18.90
C GLU A 486 -15.27 30.69 19.16
N PHE A 487 -14.10 30.19 18.72
CA PHE A 487 -13.71 28.81 18.97
C PHE A 487 -13.48 28.52 20.46
N VAL A 488 -12.81 29.44 21.18
CA VAL A 488 -12.51 29.27 22.60
C VAL A 488 -13.78 29.34 23.45
N GLU A 489 -14.73 30.22 23.11
CA GLU A 489 -16.04 30.28 23.77
C GLU A 489 -16.78 28.96 23.58
N TRP A 490 -16.93 28.49 22.36
CA TRP A 490 -17.55 27.19 22.06
C TRP A 490 -16.88 26.03 22.79
N TYR A 491 -15.55 25.96 22.81
CA TYR A 491 -14.82 24.89 23.47
C TYR A 491 -14.99 24.89 24.98
N ASN A 492 -14.96 26.09 25.61
CA ASN A 492 -15.16 26.23 27.03
C ASN A 492 -16.59 25.86 27.47
N GLU A 493 -17.63 26.18 26.66
CA GLU A 493 -19.01 25.77 26.93
C GLU A 493 -19.12 24.23 27.03
N TYR A 494 -18.47 23.51 26.13
CA TYR A 494 -18.47 22.06 26.14
C TYR A 494 -17.66 21.46 27.31
N VAL A 495 -16.49 22.01 27.60
CA VAL A 495 -15.66 21.54 28.71
C VAL A 495 -16.34 21.81 30.07
N ILE A 496 -16.98 22.99 30.22
CA ILE A 496 -17.74 23.35 31.46
C ILE A 496 -18.99 22.49 31.57
N GLY A 497 -19.65 22.12 30.48
CA GLY A 497 -20.82 21.24 30.45
C GLY A 497 -20.53 19.78 30.83
N GLY A 498 -19.28 19.41 31.06
CA GLY A 498 -18.89 18.03 31.42
C GLY A 498 -18.97 17.02 30.27
N GLU A 499 -19.13 17.49 29.04
CA GLU A 499 -19.24 16.66 27.83
C GLU A 499 -17.88 16.45 27.12
N GLU A 500 -16.76 16.73 27.78
CA GLU A 500 -15.41 16.67 27.22
C GLU A 500 -15.09 15.31 26.56
N ASP A 501 -15.62 14.22 27.12
CA ASP A 501 -15.48 12.87 26.58
C ASP A 501 -16.43 12.57 25.40
N SER A 502 -17.45 13.39 25.17
CA SER A 502 -18.46 13.19 24.13
C SER A 502 -18.05 13.80 22.78
N ILE A 503 -17.20 14.86 22.78
CA ILE A 503 -16.78 15.54 21.56
C ILE A 503 -15.73 14.71 20.82
N SER A 504 -16.04 14.36 19.58
CA SER A 504 -15.02 13.74 18.73
C SER A 504 -13.97 14.78 18.32
N GLY A 505 -12.70 14.39 18.31
CA GLY A 505 -11.63 15.29 17.81
C GLY A 505 -11.83 15.73 16.37
N ILE A 506 -12.69 15.03 15.59
CA ILE A 506 -13.09 15.42 14.24
C ILE A 506 -14.00 16.65 14.27
N GLU A 507 -14.91 16.77 15.24
CA GLU A 507 -15.76 17.95 15.42
C GLU A 507 -14.93 19.18 15.81
N ILE A 508 -13.93 18.98 16.66
CA ILE A 508 -12.96 20.03 17.01
C ILE A 508 -12.24 20.54 15.76
N LEU A 509 -11.72 19.64 14.91
CA LEU A 509 -11.07 20.01 13.66
C LEU A 509 -12.02 20.73 12.68
N ALA A 510 -13.30 20.34 12.64
CA ALA A 510 -14.31 21.01 11.82
C ALA A 510 -14.56 22.46 12.28
N LYS A 511 -14.57 22.71 13.60
CA LYS A 511 -14.69 24.08 14.14
C LYS A 511 -13.43 24.94 13.87
N MET A 512 -12.24 24.33 13.87
CA MET A 512 -10.99 24.99 13.53
C MET A 512 -10.82 25.28 12.03
N ALA A 513 -11.64 24.65 11.17
CA ALA A 513 -11.55 24.85 9.71
C ALA A 513 -11.65 26.31 9.29
N ARG A 514 -12.44 27.13 10.03
CA ARG A 514 -12.58 28.57 9.76
C ARG A 514 -11.24 29.32 9.98
N MET A 515 -10.54 29.07 11.08
CA MET A 515 -9.23 29.67 11.36
C MET A 515 -8.23 29.34 10.24
N ARG A 516 -8.19 28.08 9.83
CA ARG A 516 -7.34 27.61 8.75
C ARG A 516 -7.69 28.23 7.40
N HIS A 517 -8.97 28.47 7.12
CA HIS A 517 -9.41 29.13 5.91
C HIS A 517 -8.99 30.60 5.88
N ILE A 518 -9.13 31.33 7.01
CA ILE A 518 -8.66 32.72 7.13
C ILE A 518 -7.16 32.82 6.89
N THR A 519 -6.36 31.93 7.50
CA THR A 519 -4.90 31.90 7.25
C THR A 519 -4.56 31.55 5.80
N GLY A 520 -5.33 30.65 5.17
CA GLY A 520 -5.19 30.32 3.75
C GLY A 520 -5.38 31.54 2.85
N LEU A 521 -6.41 32.35 3.11
CA LEU A 521 -6.64 33.58 2.37
C LEU A 521 -5.55 34.63 2.65
N ALA A 522 -5.15 34.80 3.91
CA ALA A 522 -4.15 35.79 4.31
C ALA A 522 -2.76 35.53 3.70
N LYS A 523 -2.43 34.30 3.38
CA LYS A 523 -1.13 33.91 2.78
C LYS A 523 -1.05 34.10 1.27
N ILE A 524 -2.17 34.43 0.57
CA ILE A 524 -2.18 34.58 -0.89
C ILE A 524 -1.15 35.61 -1.37
N PRO A 525 -1.04 36.82 -0.81
CA PRO A 525 -0.06 37.82 -1.26
C PRO A 525 1.39 37.29 -1.16
N ALA A 526 1.75 36.71 -0.03
CA ALA A 526 3.09 36.15 0.16
C ALA A 526 3.40 34.98 -0.79
N THR A 527 2.39 34.16 -1.13
CA THR A 527 2.54 33.09 -2.11
C THR A 527 2.74 33.66 -3.51
N LEU A 528 2.01 34.67 -3.89
CA LEU A 528 2.17 35.33 -5.21
C LEU A 528 3.55 35.99 -5.33
N GLY A 529 4.01 36.74 -4.31
CA GLY A 529 5.35 37.32 -4.31
C GLY A 529 6.47 36.26 -4.36
N PHE A 530 6.30 35.10 -3.67
CA PHE A 530 7.23 34.01 -3.81
C PHE A 530 7.23 33.42 -5.23
N LEU A 531 6.07 33.28 -5.85
CA LEU A 531 5.97 32.77 -7.23
C LEU A 531 6.60 33.71 -8.24
N GLU A 532 6.41 35.01 -8.08
CA GLU A 532 7.05 36.05 -8.90
C GLU A 532 8.56 35.93 -8.84
N GLN A 533 9.13 35.96 -7.64
CA GLN A 533 10.58 35.75 -7.44
C GLN A 533 11.07 34.41 -7.96
N PHE A 534 10.32 33.33 -7.73
CA PHE A 534 10.69 31.99 -8.22
C PHE A 534 10.79 31.96 -9.76
N ILE A 535 9.85 32.60 -10.43
CA ILE A 535 9.82 32.70 -11.89
C ILE A 535 10.96 33.59 -12.41
N GLU A 536 11.29 34.68 -11.73
CA GLU A 536 12.42 35.54 -12.10
C GLU A 536 13.76 34.79 -11.95
N ASP A 537 13.94 34.10 -10.83
CA ASP A 537 15.23 33.49 -10.45
C ASP A 537 15.48 32.14 -11.12
N THR A 538 14.44 31.48 -11.68
CA THR A 538 14.57 30.09 -12.14
C THR A 538 13.86 29.80 -13.46
N ASP A 539 14.43 28.84 -14.21
CA ASP A 539 13.82 28.24 -15.41
C ASP A 539 13.02 26.96 -15.04
N ARG A 540 12.58 26.83 -13.82
CA ARG A 540 11.95 25.62 -13.31
C ARG A 540 10.44 25.74 -13.25
N LYS A 541 9.76 24.63 -13.00
CA LYS A 541 8.31 24.56 -12.76
C LYS A 541 8.04 24.35 -11.27
N ILE A 542 6.90 24.82 -10.81
CA ILE A 542 6.48 24.69 -9.41
C ILE A 542 5.03 24.24 -9.31
N VAL A 543 4.73 23.48 -8.25
CA VAL A 543 3.35 23.08 -7.89
C VAL A 543 2.98 23.68 -6.55
N VAL A 544 1.88 24.40 -6.49
CA VAL A 544 1.31 24.98 -5.27
C VAL A 544 0.09 24.15 -4.86
N PHE A 545 0.18 23.51 -3.69
CA PHE A 545 -0.92 22.73 -3.13
C PHE A 545 -1.80 23.55 -2.23
N VAL A 546 -3.10 23.50 -2.50
CA VAL A 546 -4.14 24.19 -1.74
C VAL A 546 -5.17 23.20 -1.19
N HIS A 547 -5.81 23.56 -0.09
CA HIS A 547 -6.88 22.76 0.51
C HIS A 547 -8.26 23.31 0.17
N HIS A 548 -8.49 24.60 0.44
CA HIS A 548 -9.77 25.26 0.17
C HIS A 548 -9.90 25.62 -1.30
N LYS A 549 -11.10 25.40 -1.85
CA LYS A 549 -11.38 25.58 -3.27
C LYS A 549 -11.28 27.05 -3.69
N ASP A 550 -11.79 27.94 -2.89
CA ASP A 550 -11.79 29.39 -3.14
C ASP A 550 -10.38 30.00 -3.07
N VAL A 551 -9.54 29.56 -2.10
CA VAL A 551 -8.12 29.94 -2.06
C VAL A 551 -7.42 29.58 -3.38
N GLY A 552 -7.65 28.36 -3.87
CA GLY A 552 -7.10 27.93 -5.16
C GLY A 552 -7.64 28.75 -6.34
N GLN A 553 -8.93 29.08 -6.34
CA GLN A 553 -9.56 29.91 -7.39
C GLN A 553 -9.00 31.32 -7.38
N LEU A 554 -8.79 31.91 -6.22
CA LEU A 554 -8.20 33.26 -6.10
C LEU A 554 -6.77 33.29 -6.62
N LEU A 555 -5.93 32.30 -6.26
CA LEU A 555 -4.57 32.18 -6.80
C LEU A 555 -4.57 32.05 -8.32
N ILE A 556 -5.44 31.18 -8.88
CA ILE A 556 -5.55 31.00 -10.33
C ILE A 556 -6.00 32.31 -10.99
N SER A 557 -7.02 33.00 -10.42
CA SER A 557 -7.53 34.23 -10.94
C SER A 557 -6.46 35.34 -10.95
N ALA A 558 -5.68 35.45 -9.87
CA ALA A 558 -4.57 36.39 -9.78
C ALA A 558 -3.50 36.16 -10.84
N LEU A 559 -3.22 34.88 -11.16
CA LEU A 559 -2.19 34.53 -12.14
C LEU A 559 -2.66 34.53 -13.59
N THR A 560 -3.98 34.44 -13.87
CA THR A 560 -4.49 34.25 -15.23
C THR A 560 -5.43 35.35 -15.70
N ASN A 561 -6.36 35.77 -14.85
CA ASN A 561 -7.50 36.65 -15.20
C ASN A 561 -7.46 38.01 -14.47
N CYS A 562 -6.30 38.41 -13.97
CA CYS A 562 -6.15 39.67 -13.27
C CYS A 562 -6.33 40.83 -14.21
N SER A 563 -7.21 41.77 -13.85
CA SER A 563 -7.32 43.10 -14.50
C SER A 563 -6.73 44.17 -13.57
N LYS A 564 -6.27 45.26 -14.16
CA LYS A 564 -5.70 46.38 -13.39
C LYS A 564 -6.70 46.98 -12.40
N GLU A 565 -8.00 46.83 -12.71
CA GLU A 565 -9.11 47.35 -11.88
C GLU A 565 -9.43 46.38 -10.72
N SER A 566 -9.37 45.09 -10.97
CA SER A 566 -9.75 44.07 -9.97
C SER A 566 -8.62 43.74 -9.00
N ASN A 567 -7.38 43.85 -9.44
CA ASN A 567 -6.20 43.54 -8.61
C ASN A 567 -4.94 44.18 -9.20
N PRO A 568 -4.68 45.48 -8.93
CA PRO A 568 -3.57 46.21 -9.51
C PRO A 568 -2.21 45.63 -9.14
N ASP A 569 -2.05 45.12 -7.93
CA ASP A 569 -0.76 44.63 -7.40
C ASP A 569 -0.24 43.39 -8.15
N TRP A 570 -1.15 42.53 -8.65
CA TRP A 570 -0.76 41.29 -9.33
C TRP A 570 -0.97 41.34 -10.85
N TYR A 571 -1.49 42.47 -11.36
CA TYR A 571 -1.74 42.63 -12.78
C TYR A 571 -0.45 42.58 -13.61
N GLU A 572 0.60 43.21 -13.13
CA GLU A 572 1.89 43.26 -13.81
C GLU A 572 2.52 41.88 -13.88
N PHE A 573 2.52 41.14 -12.78
CA PHE A 573 3.00 39.77 -12.74
C PHE A 573 2.21 38.82 -13.67
N ALA A 574 0.88 38.91 -13.68
CA ALA A 574 0.05 38.12 -14.59
C ALA A 574 0.31 38.47 -16.08
N GLN A 575 0.62 39.73 -16.39
CA GLN A 575 1.02 40.14 -17.73
C GLN A 575 2.38 39.60 -18.10
N GLU A 576 3.32 39.59 -17.16
CA GLU A 576 4.65 39.05 -17.37
C GLU A 576 4.61 37.56 -17.67
N LEU A 577 3.85 36.79 -16.92
CA LEU A 577 3.64 35.34 -17.19
C LEU A 577 3.13 35.13 -18.62
N ARG A 578 2.15 35.93 -19.08
CA ARG A 578 1.61 35.86 -20.45
C ARG A 578 2.66 36.23 -21.50
N ASN A 579 3.39 37.30 -21.28
CA ASN A 579 4.41 37.78 -22.22
C ASN A 579 5.57 36.78 -22.38
N GLN A 580 5.95 36.09 -21.29
CA GLN A 580 6.95 35.05 -21.32
C GLN A 580 6.40 33.69 -21.76
N GLY A 581 5.12 33.56 -22.04
CA GLY A 581 4.47 32.29 -22.41
C GLY A 581 4.45 31.25 -21.29
N ILE A 582 4.55 31.67 -20.02
CA ILE A 582 4.53 30.77 -18.85
C ILE A 582 3.09 30.33 -18.60
N LYS A 583 2.86 29.02 -18.68
CA LYS A 583 1.53 28.44 -18.50
C LYS A 583 1.20 28.28 -17.02
N VAL A 584 -0.04 28.60 -16.67
CA VAL A 584 -0.62 28.32 -15.35
C VAL A 584 -1.63 27.18 -15.50
N PHE A 585 -1.36 26.06 -14.83
CA PHE A 585 -2.24 24.89 -14.82
C PHE A 585 -3.09 24.87 -13.54
N SER A 586 -4.28 24.33 -13.65
CA SER A 586 -5.17 24.09 -12.50
C SER A 586 -5.54 22.61 -12.43
N TYR A 587 -5.36 21.98 -11.27
CA TYR A 587 -5.79 20.61 -11.03
C TYR A 587 -6.64 20.50 -9.78
N THR A 588 -7.92 20.20 -9.95
CA THR A 588 -8.92 20.10 -8.88
C THR A 588 -9.58 18.72 -8.86
N SER A 589 -10.47 18.48 -7.91
CA SER A 589 -11.30 17.27 -7.85
C SER A 589 -12.15 17.05 -9.11
N GLU A 590 -12.47 18.11 -9.84
CA GLU A 590 -13.23 18.03 -11.09
C GLU A 590 -12.47 17.35 -12.23
N HIS A 591 -11.14 17.34 -12.16
CA HIS A 591 -10.24 16.72 -13.14
C HIS A 591 -9.92 15.25 -12.78
N THR A 592 -10.12 14.88 -11.52
CA THR A 592 -9.71 13.56 -11.00
C THR A 592 -10.41 12.42 -11.74
N GLY A 593 -9.63 11.50 -12.30
CA GLY A 593 -10.13 10.33 -13.01
C GLY A 593 -10.78 10.60 -14.37
N LYS A 594 -10.66 11.81 -14.89
CA LYS A 594 -11.16 12.21 -16.21
C LYS A 594 -10.01 12.33 -17.22
N PRO A 595 -10.28 12.16 -18.52
CA PRO A 595 -9.27 12.36 -19.57
C PRO A 595 -8.61 13.76 -19.52
N ALA A 596 -9.40 14.80 -19.22
CA ALA A 596 -8.88 16.17 -19.07
C ALA A 596 -7.81 16.28 -17.99
N GLY A 597 -8.01 15.64 -16.82
CA GLY A 597 -7.02 15.64 -15.75
C GLY A 597 -5.74 14.91 -16.12
N TYR A 598 -5.85 13.82 -16.90
CA TYR A 598 -4.69 13.15 -17.45
C TYR A 598 -3.94 14.05 -18.44
N GLN A 599 -4.66 14.74 -19.32
CA GLN A 599 -4.05 15.68 -20.29
C GLN A 599 -3.32 16.84 -19.59
N ILE A 600 -3.91 17.42 -18.55
CA ILE A 600 -3.26 18.45 -17.72
C ILE A 600 -1.92 17.95 -17.16
N GLN A 601 -1.87 16.71 -16.65
CA GLN A 601 -0.63 16.12 -16.17
C GLN A 601 0.42 15.98 -17.28
N GLU A 602 0.04 15.49 -18.46
CA GLU A 602 0.96 15.32 -19.58
C GLU A 602 1.48 16.68 -20.07
N ASP A 603 0.61 17.67 -20.21
CA ASP A 603 0.98 19.02 -20.63
C ASP A 603 1.92 19.70 -19.62
N PHE A 604 1.65 19.53 -18.31
CA PHE A 604 2.53 20.00 -17.26
C PHE A 604 3.90 19.33 -17.31
N ASN A 605 3.92 17.99 -17.47
CA ASN A 605 5.18 17.26 -17.56
C ASN A 605 6.00 17.65 -18.79
N ALA A 606 5.36 17.92 -19.93
CA ALA A 606 6.00 18.34 -21.16
C ALA A 606 6.48 19.80 -21.13
N THR A 607 5.87 20.65 -20.31
CA THR A 607 6.22 22.08 -20.20
C THR A 607 7.44 22.25 -19.30
N LYS A 608 8.45 22.99 -19.76
CA LYS A 608 9.71 23.19 -19.01
C LYS A 608 9.52 24.16 -17.83
N ARG A 609 8.85 25.30 -18.03
CA ARG A 609 8.67 26.37 -17.07
C ARG A 609 7.19 26.70 -16.94
N CYS A 610 6.59 26.46 -15.78
CA CYS A 610 5.16 26.65 -15.57
C CYS A 610 4.80 26.62 -14.07
N ILE A 611 3.62 27.08 -13.74
CA ILE A 611 3.02 27.03 -12.40
C ILE A 611 1.82 26.09 -12.46
N MET A 612 1.62 25.24 -11.45
CA MET A 612 0.39 24.47 -11.26
C MET A 612 -0.20 24.77 -9.89
N ILE A 613 -1.45 25.19 -9.87
CA ILE A 613 -2.25 25.29 -8.63
C ILE A 613 -3.08 24.01 -8.51
N ALA A 614 -2.90 23.27 -7.44
CA ALA A 614 -3.43 21.92 -7.32
C ALA A 614 -4.09 21.65 -5.97
N SER A 615 -5.26 21.03 -5.97
CA SER A 615 -5.88 20.57 -4.73
C SER A 615 -5.06 19.41 -4.13
N THR A 616 -4.65 19.57 -2.86
CA THR A 616 -3.82 18.58 -2.15
C THR A 616 -4.44 17.18 -2.18
N LEU A 617 -5.74 17.08 -1.91
CA LEU A 617 -6.42 15.77 -1.87
C LEU A 617 -6.59 15.19 -3.27
N ALA A 618 -6.94 16.01 -4.26
CA ALA A 618 -7.13 15.53 -5.63
C ALA A 618 -5.82 15.08 -6.28
N CYS A 619 -4.73 15.82 -6.05
CA CYS A 619 -3.39 15.46 -6.52
C CYS A 619 -2.76 14.31 -5.74
N GLY A 620 -2.96 14.26 -4.42
CA GLY A 620 -2.41 13.21 -3.56
C GLY A 620 -2.83 11.82 -3.98
N GLU A 621 -3.88 11.67 -4.78
CA GLU A 621 -4.44 10.39 -5.18
C GLU A 621 -3.99 9.88 -6.56
N GLY A 622 -2.92 10.38 -7.17
CA GLY A 622 -2.53 9.68 -8.37
C GLY A 622 -1.73 10.40 -9.45
N LEU A 623 -1.45 11.68 -9.32
CA LEU A 623 -0.63 12.36 -10.32
C LEU A 623 0.83 11.89 -10.31
N ASN A 624 1.46 11.98 -11.46
CA ASN A 624 2.86 11.67 -11.69
C ASN A 624 3.59 12.96 -12.06
N LEU A 625 4.29 13.57 -11.10
CA LEU A 625 4.89 14.90 -11.22
C LEU A 625 6.42 14.87 -11.02
N GLN A 626 7.07 13.73 -11.30
CA GLN A 626 8.52 13.56 -11.11
C GLN A 626 9.39 14.46 -12.00
N THR A 627 8.81 15.17 -12.95
CA THR A 627 9.54 16.19 -13.75
C THR A 627 9.66 17.53 -13.03
N CYS A 628 9.05 17.67 -11.86
CA CYS A 628 9.08 18.86 -11.02
C CYS A 628 9.80 18.55 -9.72
N ALA A 629 10.60 19.48 -9.22
CA ALA A 629 11.33 19.32 -7.96
C ALA A 629 10.95 20.40 -6.92
N ASP A 630 10.20 21.42 -7.31
CA ASP A 630 9.81 22.52 -6.45
C ASP A 630 8.32 22.52 -6.18
N THR A 631 7.96 22.64 -4.92
CA THR A 631 6.56 22.63 -4.51
C THR A 631 6.33 23.52 -3.30
N MET A 632 5.12 24.05 -3.20
CA MET A 632 4.67 24.82 -2.05
C MET A 632 3.42 24.16 -1.47
N MET A 633 3.41 23.93 -0.17
CA MET A 633 2.21 23.54 0.58
C MET A 633 1.57 24.80 1.16
N HIS A 634 0.80 25.50 0.36
CA HIS A 634 0.15 26.76 0.77
C HIS A 634 -0.72 26.59 2.01
N GLU A 635 -1.41 25.45 2.10
CA GLU A 635 -2.21 25.08 3.26
C GLU A 635 -1.82 23.68 3.73
N ARG A 636 -1.39 23.54 4.98
CA ARG A 636 -1.03 22.27 5.58
C ARG A 636 -2.22 21.34 5.76
N GLN A 637 -1.98 20.04 5.84
CA GLN A 637 -3.03 19.05 6.10
C GLN A 637 -2.97 18.60 7.57
N TRP A 638 -4.15 18.27 8.13
CA TRP A 638 -4.25 17.67 9.47
C TRP A 638 -3.50 16.32 9.55
N ASN A 639 -3.51 15.59 8.44
CA ASN A 639 -2.89 14.29 8.32
C ASN A 639 -1.59 14.39 7.52
N PRO A 640 -0.41 14.15 8.15
CA PRO A 640 0.88 14.17 7.44
C PRO A 640 0.96 13.20 6.27
N GLN A 641 0.23 12.07 6.29
CA GLN A 641 0.21 11.15 5.16
C GLN A 641 -0.39 11.77 3.90
N ASN A 642 -1.39 12.65 4.03
CA ASN A 642 -1.96 13.36 2.89
C ASN A 642 -0.94 14.35 2.29
N GLU A 643 -0.17 15.02 3.14
CA GLU A 643 0.95 15.87 2.69
C GLU A 643 2.03 15.02 2.02
N ASP A 644 2.48 13.94 2.66
CA ASP A 644 3.54 13.08 2.14
C ASP A 644 3.13 12.36 0.85
N GLN A 645 1.85 12.11 0.64
CA GLN A 645 1.33 11.60 -0.62
C GLN A 645 1.33 12.68 -1.73
N ALA A 646 1.06 13.92 -1.41
CA ALA A 646 1.10 15.03 -2.35
C ALA A 646 2.56 15.49 -2.58
N ALA A 647 3.24 15.88 -1.54
CA ALA A 647 4.64 16.30 -1.56
C ALA A 647 5.37 15.72 -0.33
N PRO A 648 6.32 14.82 -0.46
CA PRO A 648 7.12 14.49 -1.66
C PRO A 648 6.59 13.36 -2.55
N GLY A 649 5.54 12.65 -2.19
CA GLY A 649 5.12 11.39 -2.81
C GLY A 649 4.84 11.44 -4.32
N ARG A 650 4.54 12.61 -4.91
CA ARG A 650 4.33 12.78 -6.36
C ARG A 650 5.61 13.15 -7.10
N PHE A 651 6.60 13.67 -6.40
CA PHE A 651 7.86 14.18 -6.95
C PHE A 651 9.01 13.20 -6.73
N ARG A 652 9.12 12.61 -5.55
CA ARG A 652 10.17 11.65 -5.19
C ARG A 652 9.87 10.28 -5.75
N ARG A 653 10.10 10.12 -7.06
CA ARG A 653 9.80 8.92 -7.82
C ARG A 653 10.93 8.58 -8.77
N ILE A 654 10.96 7.34 -9.21
CA ILE A 654 11.85 6.91 -10.29
C ILE A 654 11.63 7.78 -11.52
N GLY A 655 12.72 8.33 -12.06
CA GLY A 655 12.69 9.30 -13.16
C GLY A 655 12.77 10.77 -12.68
N GLN A 656 12.81 11.04 -11.38
CA GLN A 656 13.22 12.34 -10.86
C GLN A 656 14.70 12.55 -11.10
N VAL A 657 15.04 13.66 -11.76
CA VAL A 657 16.42 14.00 -12.13
C VAL A 657 17.07 14.99 -11.16
N SER A 658 16.29 15.69 -10.35
CA SER A 658 16.81 16.58 -9.32
C SER A 658 17.34 15.78 -8.13
N GLY A 659 18.50 16.17 -7.60
CA GLY A 659 19.04 15.62 -6.36
C GLY A 659 18.31 16.09 -5.09
N VAL A 660 17.46 17.12 -5.19
CA VAL A 660 16.72 17.72 -4.07
C VAL A 660 15.30 18.03 -4.49
N ILE A 661 14.34 17.77 -3.61
CA ILE A 661 12.95 18.23 -3.73
C ILE A 661 12.73 19.31 -2.68
N ASN A 662 12.39 20.49 -3.12
CA ASN A 662 12.10 21.63 -2.25
C ASN A 662 10.60 21.68 -1.95
N ILE A 663 10.27 21.78 -0.67
CA ILE A 663 8.89 21.93 -0.19
C ILE A 663 8.84 23.19 0.67
N THR A 664 8.18 24.22 0.18
CA THR A 664 8.00 25.50 0.89
C THR A 664 6.65 25.49 1.62
N PHE A 665 6.67 25.94 2.87
CA PHE A 665 5.48 26.05 3.73
C PHE A 665 5.30 27.52 4.13
N PRO A 666 4.36 28.28 3.52
CA PRO A 666 3.94 29.55 4.04
C PRO A 666 3.25 29.37 5.39
N GLU A 667 3.78 30.02 6.44
CA GLU A 667 3.34 29.88 7.83
C GLU A 667 2.90 31.24 8.37
N GLY A 668 1.61 31.38 8.66
CA GLY A 668 1.10 32.61 9.29
C GLY A 668 1.61 32.74 10.71
N GLU A 669 2.38 33.81 10.99
CA GLU A 669 2.92 34.08 12.30
C GLU A 669 1.84 34.36 13.34
N GLY A 670 1.96 33.75 14.51
CA GLY A 670 0.97 33.87 15.59
C GLY A 670 -0.36 33.17 15.32
N THR A 671 -0.45 32.32 14.31
CA THR A 671 -1.68 31.64 13.93
C THR A 671 -1.67 30.15 14.24
N ILE A 672 -2.75 29.45 13.87
CA ILE A 672 -2.86 28.00 13.97
C ILE A 672 -1.80 27.26 13.14
N ASP A 673 -1.23 27.89 12.12
CA ASP A 673 -0.25 27.28 11.24
C ASP A 673 1.02 26.84 12.00
N GLU A 674 1.53 27.66 12.92
CA GLU A 674 2.70 27.33 13.76
C GLU A 674 2.47 26.08 14.61
N HIS A 675 1.25 25.94 15.17
CA HIS A 675 0.92 24.83 16.03
C HIS A 675 0.68 23.56 15.23
N LEU A 676 0.02 23.71 14.09
CA LEU A 676 -0.21 22.63 13.16
C LEU A 676 1.12 22.10 12.61
N ASP A 677 2.05 22.99 12.27
CA ASP A 677 3.39 22.62 11.83
C ASP A 677 4.10 21.76 12.90
N TYR A 678 4.16 22.25 14.14
CA TYR A 678 4.79 21.52 15.24
C TYR A 678 4.19 20.11 15.44
N ILE A 679 2.87 20.00 15.47
CA ILE A 679 2.18 18.73 15.72
C ILE A 679 2.38 17.77 14.53
N VAL A 680 2.20 18.24 13.30
CA VAL A 680 2.34 17.43 12.09
C VAL A 680 3.77 16.91 11.93
N GLU A 681 4.79 17.76 12.14
CA GLU A 681 6.19 17.34 12.04
C GLU A 681 6.61 16.42 13.18
N THR A 682 6.12 16.64 14.39
CA THR A 682 6.37 15.75 15.53
C THR A 682 5.76 14.37 15.26
N LYS A 683 4.54 14.31 14.76
CA LYS A 683 3.90 13.04 14.42
C LYS A 683 4.56 12.36 13.23
N ARG A 684 5.00 13.11 12.22
CA ARG A 684 5.79 12.57 11.10
C ARG A 684 7.07 11.91 11.59
N ARG A 685 7.83 12.58 12.46
CA ARG A 685 9.06 12.02 13.07
C ARG A 685 8.78 10.77 13.88
N ASN A 686 7.74 10.79 14.72
CA ASN A 686 7.35 9.64 15.51
C ASN A 686 6.90 8.46 14.64
N PHE A 687 6.17 8.71 13.58
CA PHE A 687 5.77 7.69 12.61
C PHE A 687 6.97 7.03 11.94
N HIS A 688 7.91 7.83 11.44
CA HIS A 688 9.13 7.28 10.84
C HIS A 688 9.97 6.50 11.86
N ALA A 689 10.10 7.00 13.09
CA ALA A 689 10.81 6.30 14.16
C ALA A 689 10.12 4.97 14.53
N ALA A 690 8.79 4.95 14.61
CA ALA A 690 8.01 3.77 14.92
C ALA A 690 8.07 2.73 13.79
N MET A 691 7.96 3.15 12.54
CA MET A 691 8.11 2.27 11.38
C MET A 691 9.50 1.63 11.32
N ASN A 692 10.55 2.40 11.59
CA ASN A 692 11.93 1.91 11.61
C ASN A 692 12.20 0.97 12.79
N LYS A 693 11.62 1.24 13.96
CA LYS A 693 11.72 0.38 15.15
C LYS A 693 10.73 -0.78 15.16
N GLY A 694 9.81 -0.84 14.19
CA GLY A 694 8.77 -1.86 14.14
C GLY A 694 7.62 -1.63 15.13
N GLU A 695 7.48 -0.41 15.66
CA GLU A 695 6.38 -0.01 16.52
C GLU A 695 5.34 0.74 15.68
N ALA A 696 4.16 0.17 15.50
CA ALA A 696 3.08 0.83 14.78
C ALA A 696 2.40 1.84 15.69
N GLN A 697 2.67 3.14 15.49
CA GLN A 697 1.83 4.18 16.10
C GLN A 697 0.59 4.43 15.25
N THR A 698 -0.56 4.43 15.89
CA THR A 698 -1.84 4.76 15.26
C THR A 698 -2.00 6.26 15.10
N TRP A 699 -2.36 6.69 13.89
CA TRP A 699 -2.78 8.07 13.65
C TRP A 699 -4.21 8.25 14.11
N ASN A 700 -4.42 9.14 15.08
CA ASN A 700 -5.74 9.57 15.48
C ASN A 700 -5.88 11.06 15.13
N GLU A 701 -6.60 11.39 14.05
CA GLU A 701 -6.91 12.78 13.70
C GLU A 701 -7.64 13.48 14.86
N GLY A 702 -8.46 12.75 15.60
CA GLY A 702 -9.11 13.27 16.78
C GLY A 702 -8.15 13.69 17.91
N ALA A 703 -7.03 12.99 18.07
CA ALA A 703 -6.01 13.39 19.04
C ALA A 703 -5.31 14.69 18.63
N ILE A 704 -5.13 14.92 17.33
CA ILE A 704 -4.60 16.19 16.82
C ILE A 704 -5.55 17.33 17.17
N GLY A 705 -6.85 17.14 16.93
CA GLY A 705 -7.87 18.17 17.24
C GLY A 705 -7.88 18.57 18.72
N LYS A 706 -7.84 17.60 19.63
CA LYS A 706 -7.81 17.88 21.08
C LYS A 706 -6.51 18.61 21.48
N GLU A 707 -5.35 18.13 21.04
CA GLU A 707 -4.05 18.73 21.34
C GLU A 707 -3.97 20.19 20.83
N LEU A 708 -4.43 20.45 19.60
CA LEU A 708 -4.53 21.81 19.05
C LEU A 708 -5.49 22.69 19.85
N ALA A 709 -6.66 22.17 20.25
CA ALA A 709 -7.62 22.94 21.05
C ALA A 709 -7.02 23.40 22.37
N GLU A 710 -6.35 22.52 23.08
CA GLU A 710 -5.67 22.85 24.33
C GLU A 710 -4.60 23.94 24.17
N ILE A 711 -3.80 23.86 23.09
CA ILE A 711 -2.78 24.85 22.77
C ILE A 711 -3.43 26.22 22.48
N ILE A 712 -4.46 26.25 21.63
CA ILE A 712 -5.16 27.48 21.25
C ILE A 712 -5.81 28.13 22.48
N VAL A 713 -6.54 27.37 23.27
CA VAL A 713 -7.21 27.87 24.49
C VAL A 713 -6.17 28.41 25.47
N ARG A 714 -5.06 27.71 25.68
CA ARG A 714 -3.97 28.18 26.56
C ARG A 714 -3.39 29.51 26.09
N LYS A 715 -3.01 29.62 24.81
CA LYS A 715 -2.43 30.85 24.24
C LYS A 715 -3.43 32.02 24.28
N HIS A 716 -4.69 31.77 23.99
CA HIS A 716 -5.72 32.80 24.10
C HIS A 716 -5.84 33.31 25.55
N LYS A 717 -5.84 32.42 26.56
CA LYS A 717 -5.84 32.81 27.97
C LYS A 717 -4.58 33.60 28.37
N GLU A 718 -3.41 33.26 27.83
CA GLU A 718 -2.15 33.99 28.08
C GLU A 718 -2.19 35.40 27.44
N LYS A 719 -2.67 35.53 26.20
CA LYS A 719 -2.83 36.85 25.52
C LYS A 719 -3.73 37.79 26.34
N PHE A 720 -4.87 37.32 26.85
CA PHE A 720 -5.78 38.11 27.67
C PHE A 720 -5.25 38.41 29.08
N LYS A 721 -4.44 37.53 29.70
CA LYS A 721 -3.77 37.86 30.95
C LYS A 721 -2.72 38.96 30.76
N GLY A 722 -1.96 38.92 29.68
CA GLY A 722 -1.00 39.96 29.32
C GLY A 722 -1.65 41.33 29.13
N VAL A 723 -2.78 41.39 28.41
CA VAL A 723 -3.54 42.64 28.19
C VAL A 723 -4.09 43.20 29.51
N LYS A 724 -4.62 42.34 30.41
CA LYS A 724 -5.09 42.80 31.74
C LYS A 724 -3.94 43.33 32.62
N THR A 725 -2.75 42.76 32.49
CA THR A 725 -1.56 43.23 33.22
C THR A 725 -1.02 44.52 32.68
N ALA A 726 -0.99 44.68 31.33
CA ALA A 726 -0.61 45.94 30.68
C ALA A 726 -1.62 47.06 30.97
N ALA A 727 -2.91 46.81 30.93
CA ALA A 727 -3.97 47.76 31.25
C ALA A 727 -3.87 48.21 32.75
N LYS A 728 -3.54 47.29 33.65
CA LYS A 728 -3.30 47.63 35.06
C LYS A 728 -2.03 48.46 35.24
N SER A 729 -0.95 48.24 34.48
CA SER A 729 0.27 49.04 34.53
C SER A 729 0.06 50.43 33.94
N VAL A 730 -0.69 50.58 32.86
CA VAL A 730 -1.05 51.87 32.27
C VAL A 730 -1.97 52.67 33.20
N THR A 731 -2.94 52.00 33.85
CA THR A 731 -3.82 52.66 34.85
C THR A 731 -3.05 53.04 36.15
N ALA A 732 -2.02 52.30 36.50
CA ALA A 732 -1.12 52.66 37.63
C ALA A 732 -0.20 53.83 37.27
N ALA A 733 0.33 53.88 36.02
CA ALA A 733 1.15 55.00 35.55
C ALA A 733 0.36 56.28 35.30
N ALA A 734 -0.94 56.17 35.01
CA ALA A 734 -1.82 57.35 34.89
C ALA A 734 -2.33 57.91 36.25
N ARG A 735 -1.99 57.22 37.35
CA ARG A 735 -2.33 57.63 38.73
C ARG A 735 -1.13 58.15 39.53
N LEU A 736 0.04 58.13 38.94
CA LEU A 736 1.27 58.79 39.39
C LEU A 736 1.49 60.06 38.56
#